data_5f420304b37235eb529ff5b1d9c58926
#
_entry.id   5f420304b37235eb529ff5b1d9c58926
#
_cell.length_a   1.000
_cell.length_b   1.000
_cell.length_c   1.000
_cell.angle_alpha   90.00
_cell.angle_beta   90.00
_cell.angle_gamma   90.00
#
_symmetry.space_group_name_H-M   'P 1'
#
loop_
_entity.id
_entity.type
_entity.pdbx_description
1 polymer ?
#
loop_
_entity_poly.entity_id
_entity_poly.type
_entity_poly.pdbx_seq_one_letter_code
_entity_poly.pdbx_strand_id
1 'polypeptide(L)'
;MVKKLFFIATLLYIGATVSAENYLVKSPDGKIVAELNTNKSLSLQFKYNGSILLQESSIGVTLNDGMDMGKNPKVASHKLSNHKETIHAPFYRQQNFETGYQELNLKLKNGFGIILRAYDEGVAYRFYTQRKGKTIILNETAAYQFGKDKKAWLPYTTTPEKPFAMAFQNIYHETRLDTAKQDLAFLPATVDCGKAKVTILESDLEKYPGMWLKANSSELDKEKGILRAAFAPYPKEMAYYPWRHMSHVKSACDYIATSTGKRNYPWRIFAITEHDTQMPTNNLVYALAAPNKIGDTSWIKPGKVAWDWWNDWNLKGVDFKAGINFETYKYYIDFAHNHGLEYIVLDEGWYNSKEGSILKPIDDIQLPKLIEYGKSKGVDIVLWAVFNVMDENLETICKTYADMGIKGFKVDFMDRDDQTAIEMVERLAACTAKHHLILDLHGIYKPHGLNRTYPNILNYESVFGMEECRWTEAKNDMPLYDVTFPYIRMMAGQVDFTPGAMRNGTRDNWKAIYTKPISMGTRCHQAACYIVQDSPFTMLADTPTNYEADEPYTRYIASLPVVFDKTIVPQGEIGKYIVTARKKGNNWYIGGQSNWDERTLTLKFDFLTDGDYEAIVLKDGINANHDAEDYKIEKSVINQKSELKIHLASGGGFVIKIIKK
;
A
#
# COMPACT_ATOMS: atom_id res chain seq x y z
N MET A 1 60.52 13.12 -65.09
CA MET A 1 59.15 13.68 -65.12
C MET A 1 58.27 12.77 -64.36
N VAL A 2 57.95 13.11 -63.09
CA VAL A 2 57.10 12.28 -62.26
C VAL A 2 55.77 13.05 -62.14
N LYS A 3 54.66 12.50 -62.66
CA LYS A 3 53.34 13.00 -62.54
C LYS A 3 52.79 12.66 -61.14
N LYS A 4 52.46 13.69 -60.31
CA LYS A 4 51.71 13.58 -59.05
C LYS A 4 50.23 13.53 -59.43
N LEU A 5 49.57 12.39 -59.08
CA LEU A 5 48.09 12.28 -59.04
C LEU A 5 47.60 12.83 -57.70
N PHE A 6 46.72 13.84 -57.75
CA PHE A 6 45.96 14.35 -56.62
C PHE A 6 44.66 13.52 -56.57
N PHE A 7 44.48 12.76 -55.47
CA PHE A 7 43.17 12.17 -55.12
C PHE A 7 42.37 13.18 -54.28
N ILE A 8 41.27 13.67 -54.80
CA ILE A 8 40.31 14.46 -54.04
C ILE A 8 39.33 13.46 -53.41
N ALA A 9 39.44 13.26 -52.11
CA ALA A 9 38.45 12.51 -51.34
C ALA A 9 37.25 13.39 -51.01
N THR A 10 36.17 13.18 -51.70
CA THR A 10 34.86 13.81 -51.39
C THR A 10 34.30 13.11 -50.18
N LEU A 11 34.35 13.77 -49.02
CA LEU A 11 33.60 13.33 -47.83
C LEU A 11 32.09 13.57 -48.09
N LEU A 12 31.37 12.51 -48.37
CA LEU A 12 29.92 12.49 -48.29
C LEU A 12 29.52 12.56 -46.81
N TYR A 13 29.06 13.73 -46.36
CA TYR A 13 28.34 13.90 -45.09
C TYR A 13 26.95 13.29 -45.27
N ILE A 14 26.80 12.03 -44.90
CA ILE A 14 25.45 11.44 -44.73
C ILE A 14 24.89 12.04 -43.47
N GLY A 15 24.13 13.10 -43.61
CA GLY A 15 23.27 13.62 -42.56
C GLY A 15 22.24 12.54 -42.23
N ALA A 16 22.46 11.79 -41.17
CA ALA A 16 21.45 10.91 -40.63
C ALA A 16 20.27 11.77 -40.20
N THR A 17 19.24 11.88 -41.04
CA THR A 17 17.92 12.31 -40.62
C THR A 17 17.48 11.31 -39.57
N VAL A 18 17.44 11.72 -38.29
CA VAL A 18 16.86 10.91 -37.24
C VAL A 18 15.38 10.77 -37.58
N SER A 19 15.05 9.67 -38.25
CA SER A 19 13.71 9.21 -38.48
C SER A 19 13.06 8.99 -37.11
N ALA A 20 11.83 9.40 -36.99
CA ALA A 20 10.98 9.04 -35.86
C ALA A 20 10.98 7.51 -35.68
N GLU A 21 11.35 7.03 -34.50
CA GLU A 21 11.58 5.60 -34.26
C GLU A 21 10.61 5.09 -33.18
N ASN A 22 10.19 3.86 -33.38
CA ASN A 22 9.47 3.09 -32.37
C ASN A 22 10.51 2.22 -31.62
N TYR A 23 10.54 2.37 -30.31
CA TYR A 23 11.44 1.62 -29.44
C TYR A 23 10.68 0.50 -28.73
N LEU A 24 11.13 -0.75 -28.92
CA LEU A 24 10.50 -1.92 -28.32
C LEU A 24 11.31 -2.39 -27.11
N VAL A 25 10.61 -2.68 -26.02
CA VAL A 25 11.15 -3.28 -24.78
C VAL A 25 10.32 -4.51 -24.47
N LYS A 26 10.98 -5.65 -24.20
CA LYS A 26 10.31 -6.93 -23.96
C LYS A 26 10.59 -7.44 -22.55
N SER A 27 9.61 -8.08 -21.93
CA SER A 27 9.83 -8.84 -20.69
C SER A 27 10.83 -9.98 -20.94
N PRO A 28 11.53 -10.46 -19.89
CA PRO A 28 12.44 -11.60 -20.01
C PRO A 28 11.80 -12.84 -20.60
N ASP A 29 10.53 -13.15 -20.26
CA ASP A 29 9.76 -14.27 -20.82
C ASP A 29 9.16 -13.98 -22.20
N GLY A 30 9.28 -12.75 -22.69
CA GLY A 30 8.82 -12.30 -24.00
C GLY A 30 7.31 -12.10 -24.15
N LYS A 31 6.50 -12.30 -23.09
CA LYS A 31 5.05 -12.17 -23.16
C LYS A 31 4.57 -10.73 -23.20
N ILE A 32 5.29 -9.82 -22.51
CA ILE A 32 5.01 -8.39 -22.50
C ILE A 32 5.92 -7.69 -23.50
N VAL A 33 5.33 -6.88 -24.38
CA VAL A 33 6.04 -6.03 -25.32
C VAL A 33 5.52 -4.61 -25.15
N ALA A 34 6.38 -3.70 -24.67
CA ALA A 34 6.11 -2.28 -24.56
C ALA A 34 6.76 -1.53 -25.72
N GLU A 35 6.04 -0.59 -26.29
CA GLU A 35 6.47 0.24 -27.41
C GLU A 35 6.39 1.72 -27.03
N LEU A 36 7.52 2.41 -27.16
CA LEU A 36 7.63 3.86 -26.98
C LEU A 36 7.77 4.51 -28.34
N ASN A 37 6.78 5.32 -28.72
CA ASN A 37 6.75 6.05 -29.99
C ASN A 37 7.22 7.50 -29.77
N THR A 38 8.09 7.99 -30.67
CA THR A 38 8.67 9.34 -30.60
C THR A 38 8.38 10.19 -31.83
N ASN A 39 7.37 9.85 -32.63
CA ASN A 39 7.09 10.54 -33.90
C ASN A 39 6.66 12.03 -33.70
N LYS A 40 5.38 12.29 -33.50
CA LYS A 40 4.84 13.64 -33.28
C LYS A 40 4.67 13.95 -31.80
N SER A 41 4.37 12.92 -31.01
CA SER A 41 4.23 12.98 -29.56
C SER A 41 4.86 11.75 -28.94
N LEU A 42 5.29 11.90 -27.69
CA LEU A 42 5.74 10.76 -26.92
C LEU A 42 4.51 9.96 -26.48
N SER A 43 4.45 8.70 -26.88
CA SER A 43 3.36 7.81 -26.52
C SER A 43 3.84 6.41 -26.17
N LEU A 44 3.09 5.74 -25.30
CA LEU A 44 3.33 4.39 -24.81
C LEU A 44 2.19 3.48 -25.21
N GLN A 45 2.52 2.28 -25.70
CA GLN A 45 1.61 1.17 -25.94
C GLN A 45 2.22 -0.10 -25.36
N PHE A 46 1.41 -1.07 -24.91
CA PHE A 46 1.93 -2.39 -24.59
C PHE A 46 0.93 -3.52 -24.85
N LYS A 47 1.50 -4.71 -25.06
CA LYS A 47 0.79 -5.94 -25.40
C LYS A 47 1.18 -7.04 -24.42
N TYR A 48 0.27 -7.97 -24.18
CA TYR A 48 0.49 -9.22 -23.47
C TYR A 48 0.09 -10.39 -24.37
N ASN A 49 1.01 -11.33 -24.64
CA ASN A 49 0.79 -12.44 -25.56
C ASN A 49 0.19 -11.99 -26.90
N GLY A 50 0.67 -10.88 -27.46
CA GLY A 50 0.20 -10.30 -28.71
C GLY A 50 -1.09 -9.47 -28.63
N SER A 51 -1.86 -9.56 -27.53
CA SER A 51 -3.08 -8.77 -27.34
C SER A 51 -2.75 -7.39 -26.77
N ILE A 52 -3.31 -6.33 -27.36
CA ILE A 52 -3.13 -4.96 -26.87
C ILE A 52 -3.87 -4.82 -25.52
N LEU A 53 -3.15 -4.41 -24.47
CA LEU A 53 -3.72 -4.08 -23.18
C LEU A 53 -3.84 -2.57 -22.98
N LEU A 54 -2.81 -1.81 -23.36
CA LEU A 54 -2.84 -0.35 -23.42
C LEU A 54 -2.65 0.07 -24.89
N GLN A 55 -3.58 0.84 -25.42
CA GLN A 55 -3.47 1.45 -26.73
C GLN A 55 -2.52 2.65 -26.69
N GLU A 56 -2.19 3.22 -27.84
CA GLU A 56 -1.30 4.37 -27.91
C GLU A 56 -1.77 5.51 -27.00
N SER A 57 -0.99 5.75 -25.95
CA SER A 57 -1.32 6.63 -24.83
C SER A 57 -0.28 7.74 -24.69
N SER A 58 -0.71 9.00 -24.78
CA SER A 58 0.19 10.16 -24.67
C SER A 58 0.75 10.30 -23.27
N ILE A 59 2.06 10.54 -23.18
CA ILE A 59 2.79 10.83 -21.94
C ILE A 59 3.71 12.05 -22.12
N GLY A 60 3.93 12.83 -21.06
CA GLY A 60 4.79 14.01 -21.13
C GLY A 60 4.83 14.80 -19.85
N VAL A 61 5.70 15.81 -19.81
CA VAL A 61 5.80 16.76 -18.69
C VAL A 61 5.91 18.17 -19.30
N THR A 62 5.11 19.09 -18.79
CA THR A 62 5.09 20.50 -19.24
C THR A 62 5.73 21.38 -18.17
N LEU A 63 6.66 22.24 -18.60
CA LEU A 63 7.42 23.14 -17.75
C LEU A 63 6.99 24.59 -17.94
N ASN A 64 7.30 25.43 -16.95
CA ASN A 64 6.98 26.86 -16.98
C ASN A 64 7.78 27.69 -18.03
N ASP A 65 8.86 27.13 -18.59
CA ASP A 65 9.61 27.75 -19.70
C ASP A 65 9.03 27.45 -21.09
N GLY A 66 7.82 26.84 -21.14
CA GLY A 66 7.12 26.49 -22.37
C GLY A 66 7.54 25.13 -22.95
N MET A 67 8.48 24.43 -22.33
CA MET A 67 8.89 23.13 -22.78
C MET A 67 7.80 22.09 -22.47
N ASP A 68 7.47 21.25 -23.46
CA ASP A 68 6.61 20.08 -23.34
C ASP A 68 7.38 18.87 -23.84
N MET A 69 7.73 17.97 -22.93
CA MET A 69 8.51 16.78 -23.24
C MET A 69 7.71 15.74 -24.07
N GLY A 70 6.39 15.83 -24.01
CA GLY A 70 5.49 14.98 -24.80
C GLY A 70 5.37 15.39 -26.26
N LYS A 71 5.77 16.62 -26.67
CA LYS A 71 5.61 17.14 -28.01
C LYS A 71 6.93 17.16 -28.79
N ASN A 72 6.90 16.65 -30.03
CA ASN A 72 8.04 16.65 -30.95
C ASN A 72 9.37 16.23 -30.28
N PRO A 73 9.42 15.07 -29.59
CA PRO A 73 10.59 14.63 -28.87
C PRO A 73 11.77 14.42 -29.84
N LYS A 74 12.91 15.03 -29.55
CA LYS A 74 14.13 14.86 -30.35
C LYS A 74 15.11 13.97 -29.60
N VAL A 75 15.24 12.75 -30.05
CA VAL A 75 16.15 11.76 -29.45
C VAL A 75 17.60 12.15 -29.70
N ALA A 76 18.44 12.13 -28.66
CA ALA A 76 19.87 12.31 -28.74
C ALA A 76 20.61 10.98 -28.78
N SER A 77 20.18 10.01 -27.97
CA SER A 77 20.70 8.63 -27.93
C SER A 77 19.74 7.71 -27.19
N HIS A 78 19.88 6.43 -27.43
CA HIS A 78 19.18 5.40 -26.65
C HIS A 78 20.12 4.25 -26.29
N LYS A 79 19.77 3.53 -25.24
CA LYS A 79 20.46 2.31 -24.80
C LYS A 79 19.43 1.29 -24.35
N LEU A 80 19.54 0.08 -24.87
CA LEU A 80 18.77 -1.09 -24.43
C LEU A 80 19.70 -2.00 -23.61
N SER A 81 19.25 -2.49 -22.47
CA SER A 81 20.02 -3.39 -21.61
C SER A 81 19.10 -4.33 -20.81
N ASN A 82 19.63 -5.52 -20.48
CA ASN A 82 18.93 -6.50 -19.64
C ASN A 82 19.53 -6.49 -18.23
N HIS A 83 18.68 -6.65 -17.25
CA HIS A 83 19.03 -6.63 -15.83
C HIS A 83 18.39 -7.79 -15.10
N LYS A 84 19.09 -8.31 -14.09
CA LYS A 84 18.56 -9.26 -13.11
C LYS A 84 19.16 -8.91 -11.76
N GLU A 85 18.32 -8.84 -10.74
CA GLU A 85 18.72 -8.52 -9.38
C GLU A 85 17.94 -9.35 -8.36
N THR A 86 18.55 -9.58 -7.19
CA THR A 86 17.89 -10.16 -6.03
C THR A 86 17.67 -9.03 -5.02
N ILE A 87 16.44 -8.85 -4.60
CA ILE A 87 16.07 -7.82 -3.63
C ILE A 87 15.86 -8.49 -2.27
N HIS A 88 16.53 -7.96 -1.23
CA HIS A 88 16.30 -8.30 0.15
C HIS A 88 15.29 -7.34 0.77
N ALA A 89 14.19 -7.87 1.31
CA ALA A 89 13.04 -7.12 1.81
C ALA A 89 12.58 -7.69 3.18
N PRO A 90 13.29 -7.39 4.29
CA PRO A 90 13.18 -8.11 5.56
C PRO A 90 11.78 -8.01 6.22
N PHE A 91 11.03 -6.95 5.95
CA PHE A 91 9.72 -6.67 6.54
C PHE A 91 8.60 -6.60 5.50
N TYR A 92 8.76 -7.33 4.39
CA TYR A 92 7.83 -7.33 3.28
C TYR A 92 7.21 -8.73 3.10
N ARG A 93 6.19 -8.84 2.27
CA ARG A 93 5.43 -10.10 2.00
C ARG A 93 6.29 -11.28 1.56
N GLN A 94 7.50 -10.99 1.11
CA GLN A 94 8.50 -11.97 0.69
C GLN A 94 9.89 -11.44 1.02
N GLN A 95 10.61 -12.17 1.85
CA GLN A 95 11.90 -11.71 2.40
C GLN A 95 12.98 -11.51 1.34
N ASN A 96 13.00 -12.36 0.32
CA ASN A 96 13.91 -12.25 -0.81
C ASN A 96 13.15 -12.60 -2.09
N PHE A 97 13.38 -11.84 -3.15
CA PHE A 97 12.83 -12.16 -4.47
C PHE A 97 13.75 -11.71 -5.59
N GLU A 98 13.74 -12.47 -6.68
CA GLU A 98 14.43 -12.12 -7.90
C GLU A 98 13.50 -11.26 -8.77
N THR A 99 14.10 -10.29 -9.47
CA THR A 99 13.41 -9.50 -10.49
C THR A 99 14.31 -9.34 -11.70
N GLY A 100 13.73 -9.47 -12.89
CA GLY A 100 14.44 -9.32 -14.16
C GLY A 100 13.68 -8.40 -15.09
N TYR A 101 14.40 -7.59 -15.86
CA TYR A 101 13.78 -6.66 -16.81
C TYR A 101 14.69 -6.29 -17.95
N GLN A 102 14.11 -5.90 -19.06
CA GLN A 102 14.78 -5.15 -20.09
C GLN A 102 14.51 -3.67 -19.91
N GLU A 103 15.54 -2.84 -20.02
CA GLU A 103 15.48 -1.39 -19.86
C GLU A 103 15.86 -0.67 -21.16
N LEU A 104 15.01 0.26 -21.58
CA LEU A 104 15.34 1.31 -22.55
C LEU A 104 15.62 2.60 -21.77
N ASN A 105 16.81 3.16 -21.94
CA ASN A 105 17.14 4.53 -21.51
C ASN A 105 17.23 5.42 -22.75
N LEU A 106 16.26 6.30 -22.92
CA LEU A 106 16.15 7.21 -24.06
C LEU A 106 16.48 8.63 -23.59
N LYS A 107 17.54 9.19 -24.15
CA LYS A 107 17.97 10.58 -23.87
C LYS A 107 17.47 11.53 -24.94
N LEU A 108 16.86 12.63 -24.52
CA LEU A 108 16.38 13.70 -25.42
C LEU A 108 17.41 14.86 -25.50
N LYS A 109 17.40 15.61 -26.62
CA LYS A 109 18.33 16.73 -26.86
C LYS A 109 18.14 17.91 -25.90
N ASN A 110 16.98 18.00 -25.24
CA ASN A 110 16.60 19.09 -24.35
C ASN A 110 17.06 18.95 -22.89
N GLY A 111 17.90 17.92 -22.60
CA GLY A 111 18.39 17.63 -21.26
C GLY A 111 17.45 16.80 -20.39
N PHE A 112 16.39 16.24 -20.98
CA PHE A 112 15.52 15.24 -20.37
C PHE A 112 15.74 13.87 -20.96
N GLY A 113 15.12 12.89 -20.35
CA GLY A 113 15.03 11.55 -20.89
C GLY A 113 13.91 10.76 -20.26
N ILE A 114 13.71 9.56 -20.77
CA ILE A 114 12.74 8.58 -20.25
C ILE A 114 13.42 7.23 -20.12
N ILE A 115 13.12 6.55 -19.02
CA ILE A 115 13.47 5.15 -18.80
C ILE A 115 12.19 4.34 -18.91
N LEU A 116 12.20 3.29 -19.74
CA LEU A 116 11.12 2.33 -19.87
C LEU A 116 11.65 0.95 -19.53
N ARG A 117 10.96 0.22 -18.67
CA ARG A 117 11.28 -1.15 -18.27
C ARG A 117 10.12 -2.10 -18.53
N ALA A 118 10.41 -3.28 -19.01
CA ALA A 118 9.47 -4.39 -19.11
C ALA A 118 9.95 -5.56 -18.24
N TYR A 119 9.13 -5.93 -17.30
CA TYR A 119 9.24 -7.07 -16.38
C TYR A 119 8.27 -8.17 -16.80
N ASP A 120 8.43 -9.40 -16.31
CA ASP A 120 7.43 -10.46 -16.51
C ASP A 120 6.10 -10.13 -15.80
N GLU A 121 6.14 -9.25 -14.79
CA GLU A 121 4.99 -8.81 -13.98
C GLU A 121 4.39 -7.47 -14.44
N GLY A 122 4.94 -6.80 -15.47
CA GLY A 122 4.41 -5.52 -15.94
C GLY A 122 5.40 -4.59 -16.63
N VAL A 123 4.95 -3.35 -16.82
CA VAL A 123 5.71 -2.27 -17.48
C VAL A 123 5.82 -1.07 -16.55
N ALA A 124 6.96 -0.40 -16.55
CA ALA A 124 7.15 0.84 -15.80
C ALA A 124 7.94 1.86 -16.62
N TYR A 125 7.54 3.14 -16.52
CA TYR A 125 8.33 4.23 -17.08
C TYR A 125 8.53 5.34 -16.05
N ARG A 126 9.60 6.10 -16.23
CA ARG A 126 9.84 7.36 -15.52
C ARG A 126 10.56 8.36 -16.41
N PHE A 127 10.27 9.63 -16.20
CA PHE A 127 11.09 10.71 -16.73
C PHE A 127 12.31 10.97 -15.85
N TYR A 128 13.35 11.59 -16.42
CA TYR A 128 14.47 12.17 -15.68
C TYR A 128 14.96 13.46 -16.32
N THR A 129 15.65 14.31 -15.55
CA THR A 129 16.26 15.51 -16.04
C THR A 129 17.76 15.57 -15.74
N GLN A 130 18.55 16.07 -16.70
CA GLN A 130 19.95 16.40 -16.55
C GLN A 130 20.19 17.93 -16.47
N ARG A 131 19.12 18.71 -16.47
CA ARG A 131 19.18 20.19 -16.38
C ARG A 131 19.76 20.62 -15.03
N LYS A 132 20.47 21.76 -15.05
CA LYS A 132 20.94 22.46 -13.85
C LYS A 132 19.92 23.55 -13.47
N GLY A 133 19.90 23.91 -12.18
CA GLY A 133 19.04 24.99 -11.67
C GLY A 133 17.61 24.54 -11.33
N LYS A 134 16.76 25.52 -11.03
CA LYS A 134 15.36 25.32 -10.63
C LYS A 134 14.50 25.00 -11.86
N THR A 135 13.63 24.01 -11.74
CA THR A 135 12.61 23.66 -12.73
C THR A 135 11.24 23.69 -12.06
N ILE A 136 10.25 24.30 -12.69
CA ILE A 136 8.85 24.32 -12.27
C ILE A 136 8.07 23.45 -13.24
N ILE A 137 7.40 22.43 -12.71
CA ILE A 137 6.58 21.48 -13.45
C ILE A 137 5.13 21.97 -13.37
N LEU A 138 4.59 22.42 -14.51
CA LEU A 138 3.20 22.88 -14.59
C LEU A 138 2.24 21.70 -14.54
N ASN A 139 2.55 20.61 -15.27
CA ASN A 139 1.72 19.42 -15.32
C ASN A 139 2.50 18.21 -15.84
N GLU A 140 2.05 17.02 -15.50
CA GLU A 140 2.43 15.75 -16.12
C GLU A 140 1.24 15.21 -16.91
N THR A 141 1.44 14.98 -18.20
CA THR A 141 0.42 14.42 -19.08
C THR A 141 0.54 12.89 -19.07
N ALA A 142 -0.54 12.20 -18.75
CA ALA A 142 -0.71 10.78 -18.99
C ALA A 142 -2.17 10.53 -19.33
N ALA A 143 -2.43 10.00 -20.54
CA ALA A 143 -3.76 9.73 -21.05
C ALA A 143 -3.84 8.26 -21.47
N TYR A 144 -4.11 7.38 -20.52
CA TYR A 144 -4.07 5.93 -20.67
C TYR A 144 -5.34 5.40 -21.35
N GLN A 145 -5.22 4.93 -22.58
CA GLN A 145 -6.33 4.45 -23.39
C GLN A 145 -6.46 2.92 -23.32
N PHE A 146 -7.54 2.44 -22.70
CA PHE A 146 -7.83 1.01 -22.54
C PHE A 146 -8.95 0.49 -23.45
N GLY A 147 -9.91 1.34 -23.83
CA GLY A 147 -11.15 0.98 -24.50
C GLY A 147 -12.37 1.20 -23.62
N LYS A 148 -13.44 1.75 -24.19
CA LYS A 148 -14.63 2.22 -23.45
C LYS A 148 -15.40 1.13 -22.71
N ASP A 149 -15.40 -0.08 -23.23
CA ASP A 149 -16.13 -1.24 -22.70
C ASP A 149 -15.42 -1.96 -21.56
N LYS A 150 -14.21 -1.53 -21.18
CA LYS A 150 -13.42 -2.21 -20.16
C LYS A 150 -13.97 -1.97 -18.77
N LYS A 151 -14.02 -3.04 -17.97
CA LYS A 151 -14.34 -3.01 -16.55
C LYS A 151 -13.15 -2.41 -15.79
N ALA A 152 -13.43 -1.60 -14.77
CA ALA A 152 -12.42 -1.02 -13.90
C ALA A 152 -12.88 -1.02 -12.43
N TRP A 153 -11.93 -1.05 -11.51
CA TRP A 153 -12.11 -0.83 -10.07
C TRP A 153 -11.43 0.48 -9.71
N LEU A 154 -12.23 1.48 -9.39
CA LEU A 154 -11.79 2.86 -9.14
C LEU A 154 -12.15 3.30 -7.72
N PRO A 155 -11.17 3.67 -6.87
CA PRO A 155 -11.43 4.25 -5.55
C PRO A 155 -11.56 5.76 -5.70
N TYR A 156 -12.78 6.26 -5.77
CA TYR A 156 -13.05 7.69 -5.95
C TYR A 156 -12.74 8.51 -4.69
N THR A 157 -12.45 9.79 -4.88
CA THR A 157 -12.39 10.74 -3.78
C THR A 157 -13.72 10.78 -3.02
N THR A 158 -13.66 10.94 -1.70
CA THR A 158 -14.84 11.14 -0.84
C THR A 158 -15.22 12.61 -0.71
N THR A 159 -14.39 13.53 -1.22
CA THR A 159 -14.54 15.00 -1.15
C THR A 159 -14.45 15.62 -2.55
N PRO A 160 -15.45 15.44 -3.45
CA PRO A 160 -15.36 15.90 -4.84
C PRO A 160 -15.09 17.40 -5.00
N GLU A 161 -15.54 18.23 -4.06
CA GLU A 161 -15.33 19.70 -4.01
C GLU A 161 -13.88 20.08 -3.64
N LYS A 162 -13.15 19.19 -2.95
CA LYS A 162 -11.73 19.32 -2.59
C LYS A 162 -11.02 17.99 -2.83
N PRO A 163 -10.94 17.52 -4.08
CA PRO A 163 -10.69 16.11 -4.38
C PRO A 163 -9.32 15.57 -3.91
N PHE A 164 -8.36 16.44 -3.62
CA PHE A 164 -7.04 16.07 -3.12
C PHE A 164 -6.91 16.17 -1.58
N ALA A 165 -8.01 16.43 -0.85
CA ALA A 165 -8.02 16.56 0.61
C ALA A 165 -8.84 15.42 1.22
N MET A 166 -8.23 14.26 1.43
CA MET A 166 -8.88 13.08 2.00
C MET A 166 -7.85 12.09 2.56
N ALA A 167 -8.29 11.21 3.45
CA ALA A 167 -7.48 10.17 4.07
C ALA A 167 -7.18 8.95 3.16
N PHE A 168 -7.56 8.97 1.88
CA PHE A 168 -7.39 7.87 0.91
C PHE A 168 -8.08 6.57 1.36
N GLN A 169 -9.19 6.71 2.03
CA GLN A 169 -10.04 5.63 2.53
C GLN A 169 -11.36 5.66 1.75
N ASN A 170 -11.55 4.71 0.86
CA ASN A 170 -12.80 4.48 0.15
C ASN A 170 -12.85 3.08 -0.43
N ILE A 171 -14.06 2.58 -0.65
CA ILE A 171 -14.29 1.30 -1.32
C ILE A 171 -13.94 1.40 -2.82
N TYR A 172 -13.61 0.26 -3.43
CA TYR A 172 -13.44 0.15 -4.88
C TYR A 172 -14.80 0.05 -5.57
N HIS A 173 -15.07 0.98 -6.48
CA HIS A 173 -16.25 0.95 -7.32
C HIS A 173 -15.96 0.18 -8.61
N GLU A 174 -16.62 -0.95 -8.79
CA GLU A 174 -16.61 -1.68 -10.06
C GLU A 174 -17.49 -0.95 -11.08
N THR A 175 -16.93 -0.57 -12.23
CA THR A 175 -17.62 0.20 -13.27
C THR A 175 -17.05 -0.11 -14.65
N ARG A 176 -17.75 0.27 -15.72
CA ARG A 176 -17.17 0.32 -17.06
C ARG A 176 -16.58 1.71 -17.30
N LEU A 177 -15.52 1.80 -18.11
CA LEU A 177 -14.84 3.08 -18.35
C LEU A 177 -15.74 4.13 -19.01
N ASP A 178 -16.67 3.74 -19.89
CA ASP A 178 -17.61 4.65 -20.55
C ASP A 178 -18.71 5.18 -19.62
N THR A 179 -18.98 4.50 -18.50
CA THR A 179 -19.99 4.90 -17.51
C THR A 179 -19.36 5.32 -16.18
N ALA A 180 -18.03 5.33 -16.08
CA ALA A 180 -17.32 5.74 -14.89
C ALA A 180 -17.63 7.20 -14.53
N LYS A 181 -17.68 7.50 -13.22
CA LYS A 181 -17.86 8.87 -12.74
C LYS A 181 -16.70 9.77 -13.17
N GLN A 182 -16.97 11.06 -13.29
CA GLN A 182 -15.93 12.06 -13.60
C GLN A 182 -15.12 12.51 -12.37
N ASP A 183 -15.44 11.96 -11.19
CA ASP A 183 -14.69 12.23 -9.98
C ASP A 183 -13.26 11.70 -10.08
N LEU A 184 -12.34 12.29 -9.33
CA LEU A 184 -10.98 11.77 -9.25
C LEU A 184 -10.95 10.45 -8.47
N ALA A 185 -10.20 9.50 -9.01
CA ALA A 185 -9.86 8.25 -8.33
C ALA A 185 -8.36 8.26 -7.95
N PHE A 186 -8.05 7.88 -6.72
CA PHE A 186 -6.66 7.71 -6.29
C PHE A 186 -6.12 6.35 -6.71
N LEU A 187 -4.81 6.15 -6.61
CA LEU A 187 -4.18 4.85 -6.90
C LEU A 187 -4.12 3.94 -5.66
N PRO A 188 -4.04 2.61 -5.85
CA PRO A 188 -4.06 1.87 -7.13
C PRO A 188 -5.43 1.77 -7.76
N ALA A 189 -5.48 1.69 -9.08
CA ALA A 189 -6.70 1.46 -9.87
C ALA A 189 -6.47 0.32 -10.89
N THR A 190 -7.46 -0.54 -11.09
CA THR A 190 -7.33 -1.73 -11.95
C THR A 190 -8.30 -1.66 -13.12
N VAL A 191 -7.84 -2.06 -14.30
CA VAL A 191 -8.64 -2.21 -15.52
C VAL A 191 -8.55 -3.66 -16.00
N ASP A 192 -9.69 -4.31 -16.25
CA ASP A 192 -9.77 -5.63 -16.85
C ASP A 192 -9.75 -5.50 -18.39
N CYS A 193 -8.65 -5.90 -18.99
CA CYS A 193 -8.46 -5.89 -20.43
C CYS A 193 -8.86 -7.22 -21.10
N GLY A 194 -9.46 -8.14 -20.36
CA GLY A 194 -9.94 -9.45 -20.82
C GLY A 194 -8.87 -10.55 -20.79
N LYS A 195 -7.74 -10.38 -21.46
CA LYS A 195 -6.62 -11.33 -21.44
C LYS A 195 -5.75 -11.23 -20.17
N ALA A 196 -5.71 -10.05 -19.58
CA ALA A 196 -5.03 -9.77 -18.32
C ALA A 196 -5.66 -8.53 -17.69
N LYS A 197 -5.50 -8.38 -16.37
CA LYS A 197 -5.79 -7.15 -15.68
C LYS A 197 -4.55 -6.26 -15.63
N VAL A 198 -4.76 -4.96 -15.74
CA VAL A 198 -3.71 -3.93 -15.64
C VAL A 198 -4.00 -3.06 -14.42
N THR A 199 -3.12 -3.11 -13.43
CA THR A 199 -3.22 -2.23 -12.27
C THR A 199 -2.24 -1.08 -12.42
N ILE A 200 -2.77 0.15 -12.34
CA ILE A 200 -1.99 1.38 -12.41
C ILE A 200 -1.50 1.72 -11.00
N LEU A 201 -0.18 1.88 -10.87
CA LEU A 201 0.53 2.13 -9.63
C LEU A 201 1.64 3.16 -9.86
N GLU A 202 2.31 3.55 -8.79
CA GLU A 202 3.50 4.39 -8.87
C GLU A 202 4.51 4.02 -7.77
N SER A 203 5.77 4.39 -7.96
CA SER A 203 6.83 4.17 -6.99
C SER A 203 7.84 5.31 -6.99
N ASP A 204 8.57 5.45 -5.87
CA ASP A 204 9.69 6.38 -5.75
C ASP A 204 9.26 7.84 -6.02
N LEU A 205 8.25 8.32 -5.28
CA LEU A 205 7.68 9.68 -5.49
C LEU A 205 8.71 10.78 -5.31
N GLU A 206 9.61 10.65 -4.37
CA GLU A 206 10.77 11.51 -4.12
C GLU A 206 10.50 13.00 -4.43
N LYS A 207 9.81 13.69 -3.51
CA LYS A 207 9.46 15.12 -3.64
C LYS A 207 8.64 15.44 -4.90
N TYR A 208 7.62 14.64 -5.17
CA TYR A 208 6.70 14.82 -6.27
C TYR A 208 5.29 14.39 -5.88
N PRO A 209 4.22 15.06 -6.34
CA PRO A 209 2.85 14.70 -5.95
C PRO A 209 2.45 13.31 -6.45
N GLY A 210 1.55 12.67 -5.71
CA GLY A 210 0.91 11.42 -6.10
C GLY A 210 0.02 11.58 -7.34
N MET A 211 -0.08 10.53 -8.15
CA MET A 211 -0.93 10.52 -9.34
C MET A 211 -2.36 10.07 -8.99
N TRP A 212 -3.32 10.81 -9.49
CA TRP A 212 -4.75 10.50 -9.51
C TRP A 212 -5.20 10.25 -10.95
N LEU A 213 -6.36 9.62 -11.10
CA LEU A 213 -6.95 9.32 -12.40
C LEU A 213 -8.34 9.94 -12.52
N LYS A 214 -8.66 10.45 -13.71
CA LYS A 214 -9.98 10.96 -14.07
C LYS A 214 -10.47 10.28 -15.34
N ALA A 215 -11.63 9.64 -15.26
CA ALA A 215 -12.34 9.10 -16.42
C ALA A 215 -13.24 10.17 -17.04
N ASN A 216 -13.58 9.98 -18.32
CA ASN A 216 -14.64 10.74 -19.01
C ASN A 216 -14.48 12.27 -18.92
N SER A 217 -13.22 12.78 -18.97
CA SER A 217 -12.94 14.22 -18.96
C SER A 217 -13.45 14.95 -20.21
N SER A 218 -13.74 14.20 -21.28
CA SER A 218 -14.32 14.68 -22.54
C SER A 218 -15.08 13.54 -23.22
N GLU A 219 -15.91 13.84 -24.20
CA GLU A 219 -16.57 12.82 -25.04
C GLU A 219 -15.56 11.90 -25.75
N LEU A 220 -14.43 12.44 -26.20
CA LEU A 220 -13.35 11.64 -26.77
C LEU A 220 -12.77 10.63 -25.77
N ASP A 221 -12.60 11.04 -24.52
CA ASP A 221 -12.09 10.15 -23.46
C ASP A 221 -13.07 9.02 -23.18
N LYS A 222 -14.35 9.35 -23.11
CA LYS A 222 -15.45 8.40 -22.92
C LYS A 222 -15.47 7.36 -24.06
N GLU A 223 -15.45 7.80 -25.33
CA GLU A 223 -15.48 6.93 -26.50
C GLU A 223 -14.25 6.02 -26.62
N LYS A 224 -13.12 6.47 -26.11
CA LYS A 224 -11.85 5.70 -26.14
C LYS A 224 -11.53 4.98 -24.86
N GLY A 225 -12.27 5.21 -23.77
CA GLY A 225 -11.99 4.65 -22.44
C GLY A 225 -10.63 5.12 -21.91
N ILE A 226 -10.44 6.44 -21.84
CA ILE A 226 -9.20 7.08 -21.40
C ILE A 226 -9.28 7.42 -19.91
N LEU A 227 -8.27 7.01 -19.18
CA LEU A 227 -7.98 7.48 -17.81
C LEU A 227 -6.87 8.54 -17.88
N ARG A 228 -7.20 9.78 -17.49
CA ARG A 228 -6.22 10.89 -17.45
C ARG A 228 -5.63 11.05 -16.08
N ALA A 229 -4.30 11.23 -16.03
CA ALA A 229 -3.64 11.61 -14.80
C ALA A 229 -4.04 13.03 -14.36
N ALA A 230 -4.13 13.19 -13.04
CA ALA A 230 -4.29 14.48 -12.35
C ALA A 230 -3.38 14.48 -11.11
N PHE A 231 -2.99 15.66 -10.67
CA PHE A 231 -2.05 15.83 -9.57
C PHE A 231 -2.50 16.97 -8.67
N ALA A 232 -2.29 16.82 -7.36
CA ALA A 232 -2.49 17.91 -6.41
C ALA A 232 -1.55 19.07 -6.77
N PRO A 233 -2.06 20.31 -6.88
CA PRO A 233 -1.21 21.47 -7.13
C PRO A 233 -0.34 21.77 -5.91
N TYR A 234 0.81 22.42 -6.15
CA TYR A 234 1.73 22.81 -5.09
C TYR A 234 1.05 23.80 -4.13
N PRO A 235 1.09 23.58 -2.80
CA PRO A 235 0.50 24.48 -1.81
C PRO A 235 1.14 25.88 -1.85
N LYS A 236 0.29 26.93 -1.83
CA LYS A 236 0.72 28.32 -1.71
C LYS A 236 0.56 28.83 -0.28
N GLU A 237 -0.59 28.58 0.32
CA GLU A 237 -0.90 28.93 1.69
C GLU A 237 -1.48 27.71 2.41
N MET A 238 -1.03 27.52 3.64
CA MET A 238 -1.55 26.50 4.55
C MET A 238 -2.42 27.16 5.63
N ALA A 239 -3.40 26.41 6.15
CA ALA A 239 -4.19 26.79 7.31
C ALA A 239 -4.39 25.58 8.22
N TYR A 240 -4.88 25.79 9.42
CA TYR A 240 -5.09 24.76 10.41
C TYR A 240 -6.57 24.53 10.70
N TYR A 241 -6.96 23.29 10.93
CA TYR A 241 -8.24 22.96 11.53
C TYR A 241 -8.17 23.19 13.05
N PRO A 242 -9.13 23.93 13.64
CA PRO A 242 -9.02 24.32 15.06
C PRO A 242 -9.21 23.17 16.06
N TRP A 243 -9.67 22.01 15.59
CA TRP A 243 -10.05 20.90 16.45
C TRP A 243 -8.95 19.82 16.64
N ARG A 244 -7.89 19.80 15.83
CA ARG A 244 -6.82 18.77 15.93
C ARG A 244 -5.42 19.25 15.57
N HIS A 245 -5.21 20.54 15.39
CA HIS A 245 -3.94 21.08 14.89
C HIS A 245 -3.45 20.45 13.57
N MET A 246 -4.39 19.96 12.76
CA MET A 246 -4.12 19.47 11.41
C MET A 246 -3.97 20.62 10.43
N SER A 247 -3.04 20.49 9.48
CA SER A 247 -2.91 21.45 8.40
C SER A 247 -3.71 21.04 7.15
N HIS A 248 -4.20 22.02 6.40
CA HIS A 248 -4.81 21.84 5.08
C HIS A 248 -4.38 22.93 4.12
N VAL A 249 -4.47 22.64 2.82
CA VAL A 249 -4.15 23.61 1.77
C VAL A 249 -5.28 24.65 1.70
N LYS A 250 -4.97 25.92 2.01
CA LYS A 250 -5.91 27.05 1.91
C LYS A 250 -5.96 27.60 0.49
N SER A 251 -4.79 27.74 -0.15
CA SER A 251 -4.68 28.12 -1.56
C SER A 251 -3.51 27.41 -2.22
N ALA A 252 -3.56 27.22 -3.53
CA ALA A 252 -2.58 26.50 -4.31
C ALA A 252 -1.95 27.35 -5.42
N CYS A 253 -0.79 26.94 -5.91
CA CYS A 253 -0.12 27.48 -7.07
C CYS A 253 -0.73 26.93 -8.36
N ASP A 254 -0.32 27.49 -9.50
CA ASP A 254 -0.69 27.07 -10.85
C ASP A 254 0.24 25.99 -11.43
N TYR A 255 1.03 25.34 -10.57
CA TYR A 255 1.95 24.26 -10.93
C TYR A 255 1.87 23.12 -9.88
N ILE A 256 2.34 21.94 -10.28
CA ILE A 256 2.24 20.74 -9.43
C ILE A 256 3.51 20.46 -8.63
N ALA A 257 4.69 20.84 -9.15
CA ALA A 257 5.94 20.57 -8.48
C ALA A 257 7.06 21.55 -8.86
N THR A 258 8.07 21.62 -7.97
CA THR A 258 9.35 22.24 -8.24
C THR A 258 10.48 21.25 -8.04
N SER A 259 11.57 21.40 -8.78
CA SER A 259 12.78 20.60 -8.57
C SER A 259 14.04 21.42 -8.81
N THR A 260 15.17 20.94 -8.31
CA THR A 260 16.46 21.58 -8.48
C THR A 260 17.49 20.57 -8.94
N GLY A 261 18.21 20.90 -10.01
CA GLY A 261 19.29 20.06 -10.54
C GLY A 261 18.82 18.78 -11.22
N LYS A 262 19.75 17.85 -11.33
CA LYS A 262 19.50 16.53 -11.93
C LYS A 262 18.66 15.67 -11.02
N ARG A 263 17.61 15.03 -11.56
CA ARG A 263 16.79 14.10 -10.79
C ARG A 263 16.05 13.11 -11.68
N ASN A 264 15.58 12.04 -11.06
CA ASN A 264 14.54 11.17 -11.58
C ASN A 264 13.17 11.65 -11.09
N TYR A 265 12.12 11.41 -11.89
CA TYR A 265 10.72 11.57 -11.51
C TYR A 265 10.14 10.22 -11.07
N PRO A 266 8.94 10.17 -10.48
CA PRO A 266 8.34 8.91 -10.05
C PRO A 266 8.22 7.87 -11.17
N TRP A 267 8.25 6.61 -10.79
CA TRP A 267 7.86 5.53 -11.67
C TRP A 267 6.34 5.49 -11.83
N ARG A 268 5.87 5.42 -13.08
CA ARG A 268 4.50 5.07 -13.44
C ARG A 268 4.49 3.61 -13.83
N ILE A 269 3.67 2.80 -13.14
CA ILE A 269 3.72 1.34 -13.19
C ILE A 269 2.40 0.80 -13.70
N PHE A 270 2.48 -0.18 -14.59
CA PHE A 270 1.37 -1.00 -15.05
C PHE A 270 1.70 -2.45 -14.68
N ALA A 271 1.19 -2.90 -13.53
CA ALA A 271 1.27 -4.30 -13.18
C ALA A 271 0.28 -5.10 -14.04
N ILE A 272 0.77 -6.15 -14.70
CA ILE A 272 0.01 -6.97 -15.65
C ILE A 272 -0.12 -8.37 -15.08
N THR A 273 -1.36 -8.84 -14.87
CA THR A 273 -1.65 -10.13 -14.24
C THR A 273 -2.70 -10.89 -15.06
N GLU A 274 -2.38 -12.12 -15.44
CA GLU A 274 -3.30 -13.01 -16.16
C GLU A 274 -4.37 -13.60 -15.22
N HIS A 275 -3.99 -13.87 -13.97
CA HIS A 275 -4.86 -14.43 -12.95
C HIS A 275 -4.92 -13.51 -11.73
N ASP A 276 -6.08 -13.44 -11.09
CA ASP A 276 -6.29 -12.61 -9.90
C ASP A 276 -5.32 -12.98 -8.77
N THR A 277 -5.00 -14.26 -8.62
CA THR A 277 -4.06 -14.79 -7.61
C THR A 277 -2.64 -14.24 -7.72
N GLN A 278 -2.25 -13.66 -8.86
CA GLN A 278 -0.95 -13.02 -9.06
C GLN A 278 -0.91 -11.58 -8.51
N MET A 279 -2.08 -10.93 -8.38
CA MET A 279 -2.15 -9.52 -7.97
C MET A 279 -1.57 -9.27 -6.58
N PRO A 280 -1.96 -9.99 -5.49
CA PRO A 280 -1.50 -9.69 -4.15
C PRO A 280 0.01 -9.93 -3.95
N THR A 281 0.65 -10.66 -4.86
CA THR A 281 2.09 -11.00 -4.78
C THR A 281 2.97 -10.21 -5.75
N ASN A 282 2.40 -9.25 -6.52
CA ASN A 282 3.18 -8.39 -7.39
C ASN A 282 4.11 -7.47 -6.59
N ASN A 283 5.40 -7.41 -6.97
CA ASN A 283 6.45 -6.73 -6.20
C ASN A 283 6.98 -5.45 -6.89
N LEU A 284 6.39 -5.01 -8.02
CA LEU A 284 6.95 -3.93 -8.84
C LEU A 284 7.11 -2.61 -8.09
N VAL A 285 6.17 -2.23 -7.22
CA VAL A 285 6.27 -0.99 -6.43
C VAL A 285 7.51 -1.02 -5.54
N TYR A 286 7.74 -2.12 -4.83
CA TYR A 286 8.91 -2.28 -3.97
C TYR A 286 10.20 -2.40 -4.79
N ALA A 287 10.20 -3.17 -5.88
CA ALA A 287 11.37 -3.38 -6.74
C ALA A 287 11.87 -2.09 -7.41
N LEU A 288 10.96 -1.17 -7.75
CA LEU A 288 11.27 0.10 -8.42
C LEU A 288 11.65 1.23 -7.47
N ALA A 289 11.38 1.09 -6.17
CA ALA A 289 11.74 2.07 -5.16
C ALA A 289 13.25 2.14 -4.92
N ALA A 290 13.70 3.28 -4.42
CA ALA A 290 15.10 3.49 -4.05
C ALA A 290 15.54 2.50 -2.96
N PRO A 291 16.81 2.02 -3.00
CA PRO A 291 17.33 1.11 -1.99
C PRO A 291 17.33 1.69 -0.58
N ASN A 292 17.49 0.81 0.43
CA ASN A 292 17.62 1.15 1.83
C ASN A 292 18.69 2.25 2.06
N LYS A 293 18.30 3.35 2.70
CA LYS A 293 19.15 4.50 3.04
C LYS A 293 19.60 4.51 4.51
N ILE A 294 18.99 3.71 5.36
CA ILE A 294 19.31 3.72 6.80
C ILE A 294 20.39 2.73 7.20
N GLY A 295 20.76 1.80 6.30
CA GLY A 295 21.80 0.79 6.55
C GLY A 295 21.32 -0.32 7.47
N ASP A 296 21.71 -0.28 8.76
CA ASP A 296 21.33 -1.29 9.74
C ASP A 296 19.83 -1.25 10.08
N THR A 297 19.16 -2.38 9.93
CA THR A 297 17.74 -2.58 10.24
C THR A 297 17.51 -3.54 11.42
N SER A 298 18.55 -4.01 12.08
CA SER A 298 18.47 -5.01 13.15
C SER A 298 17.70 -4.55 14.39
N TRP A 299 17.60 -3.23 14.59
CA TRP A 299 16.84 -2.62 15.68
C TRP A 299 15.32 -2.58 15.43
N ILE A 300 14.90 -2.75 14.17
CA ILE A 300 13.49 -2.74 13.78
C ILE A 300 12.86 -4.08 14.16
N LYS A 301 11.83 -4.04 14.99
CA LYS A 301 11.11 -5.23 15.43
C LYS A 301 9.66 -5.16 14.95
N PRO A 302 9.27 -5.95 13.96
CA PRO A 302 7.86 -6.17 13.64
C PRO A 302 7.14 -6.84 14.81
N GLY A 303 5.84 -6.57 14.96
CA GLY A 303 5.10 -7.17 16.09
C GLY A 303 3.60 -6.93 16.04
N LYS A 304 2.92 -7.53 17.01
CA LYS A 304 1.48 -7.34 17.26
C LYS A 304 1.27 -6.31 18.36
N VAL A 305 0.13 -5.64 18.26
CA VAL A 305 -0.19 -4.46 19.05
C VAL A 305 -1.52 -4.67 19.77
N ALA A 306 -1.58 -4.47 21.07
CA ALA A 306 -2.85 -4.24 21.74
C ALA A 306 -3.21 -2.75 21.61
N TRP A 307 -4.33 -2.48 20.91
CA TRP A 307 -4.72 -1.14 20.51
C TRP A 307 -6.07 -0.73 21.14
N ASP A 308 -6.17 0.53 21.54
CA ASP A 308 -7.19 1.05 22.45
C ASP A 308 -8.33 1.82 21.76
N TRP A 309 -8.06 2.48 20.64
CA TRP A 309 -8.98 3.47 20.06
C TRP A 309 -10.26 2.85 19.47
N TRP A 310 -10.15 1.75 18.68
CA TRP A 310 -11.32 1.16 18.02
C TRP A 310 -12.34 0.64 19.03
N ASN A 311 -11.89 0.08 20.15
CA ASN A 311 -12.75 -0.49 21.18
C ASN A 311 -13.27 0.53 22.21
N ASP A 312 -12.93 1.83 22.08
CA ASP A 312 -13.35 2.93 22.94
C ASP A 312 -12.97 2.72 24.43
N TRP A 313 -11.78 2.13 24.68
CA TRP A 313 -11.26 1.80 26.03
C TRP A 313 -12.23 0.99 26.91
N ASN A 314 -13.07 0.13 26.31
CA ASN A 314 -14.18 -0.57 26.95
C ASN A 314 -13.75 -1.77 27.82
N LEU A 315 -12.86 -1.57 28.78
CA LEU A 315 -12.55 -2.62 29.77
C LEU A 315 -13.75 -2.93 30.65
N LYS A 316 -13.94 -4.21 31.02
CA LYS A 316 -15.03 -4.70 31.87
C LYS A 316 -14.47 -5.46 33.06
N GLY A 317 -15.19 -5.44 34.22
CA GLY A 317 -14.81 -6.19 35.41
C GLY A 317 -13.52 -5.71 36.07
N VAL A 318 -13.16 -4.44 35.87
CA VAL A 318 -11.97 -3.80 36.47
C VAL A 318 -12.37 -2.89 37.64
N ASP A 319 -11.49 -2.72 38.61
CA ASP A 319 -11.76 -1.94 39.83
C ASP A 319 -11.32 -0.46 39.68
N PHE A 320 -11.22 0.04 38.45
CA PHE A 320 -10.87 1.41 38.12
C PHE A 320 -11.72 1.94 36.95
N LYS A 321 -11.78 3.26 36.78
CA LYS A 321 -12.44 3.88 35.63
C LYS A 321 -11.59 3.72 34.40
N ALA A 322 -12.04 2.92 33.43
CA ALA A 322 -11.37 2.78 32.14
C ALA A 322 -11.41 4.09 31.33
N GLY A 323 -10.40 4.32 30.51
CA GLY A 323 -10.20 5.50 29.67
C GLY A 323 -8.72 5.79 29.45
N ILE A 324 -8.40 7.04 29.08
CA ILE A 324 -7.03 7.47 28.79
C ILE A 324 -6.32 7.77 30.13
N ASN A 325 -5.81 6.74 30.79
CA ASN A 325 -5.12 6.84 32.09
C ASN A 325 -4.15 5.68 32.33
N PHE A 326 -3.30 5.83 33.34
CA PHE A 326 -2.26 4.87 33.69
C PHE A 326 -2.79 3.45 33.93
N GLU A 327 -3.89 3.30 34.70
CA GLU A 327 -4.40 1.97 35.06
C GLU A 327 -4.92 1.21 33.85
N THR A 328 -5.57 1.90 32.92
CA THR A 328 -6.03 1.32 31.65
C THR A 328 -4.84 0.80 30.83
N TYR A 329 -3.83 1.63 30.59
CA TYR A 329 -2.68 1.20 29.76
C TYR A 329 -1.80 0.18 30.47
N LYS A 330 -1.75 0.20 31.79
CA LYS A 330 -1.14 -0.87 32.57
C LYS A 330 -1.82 -2.20 32.30
N TYR A 331 -3.15 -2.22 32.24
CA TYR A 331 -3.94 -3.42 31.90
C TYR A 331 -3.63 -3.90 30.47
N TYR A 332 -3.54 -3.00 29.50
CA TYR A 332 -3.14 -3.33 28.12
C TYR A 332 -1.72 -3.92 28.04
N ILE A 333 -0.79 -3.41 28.84
CA ILE A 333 0.58 -3.95 28.94
C ILE A 333 0.55 -5.37 29.54
N ASP A 334 -0.20 -5.60 30.64
CA ASP A 334 -0.34 -6.93 31.23
C ASP A 334 -0.96 -7.94 30.26
N PHE A 335 -1.99 -7.54 29.52
CA PHE A 335 -2.59 -8.34 28.46
C PHE A 335 -1.58 -8.67 27.34
N ALA A 336 -0.87 -7.67 26.83
CA ALA A 336 0.14 -7.84 25.80
C ALA A 336 1.24 -8.82 26.25
N HIS A 337 1.75 -8.66 27.47
CA HIS A 337 2.72 -9.56 28.07
C HIS A 337 2.22 -11.00 28.15
N ASN A 338 1.00 -11.21 28.67
CA ASN A 338 0.41 -12.55 28.88
C ASN A 338 0.15 -13.29 27.57
N HIS A 339 -0.04 -12.60 26.48
CA HIS A 339 -0.32 -13.16 25.15
C HIS A 339 0.86 -13.07 24.17
N GLY A 340 2.02 -12.55 24.61
CA GLY A 340 3.22 -12.45 23.78
C GLY A 340 3.07 -11.44 22.63
N LEU A 341 2.35 -10.34 22.87
CA LEU A 341 2.30 -9.20 21.96
C LEU A 341 3.49 -8.28 22.28
N GLU A 342 4.07 -7.71 21.25
CA GLU A 342 5.27 -6.90 21.35
C GLU A 342 4.98 -5.46 21.82
N TYR A 343 3.78 -4.94 21.49
CA TYR A 343 3.48 -3.51 21.64
C TYR A 343 2.11 -3.22 22.23
N ILE A 344 2.01 -2.03 22.82
CA ILE A 344 0.76 -1.28 22.92
C ILE A 344 0.90 0.04 22.13
N VAL A 345 -0.21 0.57 21.60
CA VAL A 345 -0.31 1.95 21.08
C VAL A 345 -1.13 2.77 22.08
N LEU A 346 -0.62 3.94 22.45
CA LEU A 346 -1.43 5.00 23.04
C LEU A 346 -1.93 5.87 21.89
N ASP A 347 -3.20 5.72 21.53
CA ASP A 347 -3.84 6.46 20.44
C ASP A 347 -4.23 7.89 20.85
N GLU A 348 -5.03 8.62 20.04
CA GLU A 348 -5.37 10.02 20.29
C GLU A 348 -5.88 10.27 21.70
N GLY A 349 -5.32 11.29 22.37
CA GLY A 349 -5.76 11.76 23.69
C GLY A 349 -4.70 11.67 24.81
N TRP A 350 -3.55 11.03 24.58
CA TRP A 350 -2.47 11.01 25.55
C TRP A 350 -1.75 12.37 25.69
N TYR A 351 -1.94 13.30 24.74
CA TYR A 351 -1.60 14.71 24.81
C TYR A 351 -2.74 15.57 24.25
N ASN A 352 -2.73 16.87 24.46
CA ASN A 352 -3.74 17.78 23.91
C ASN A 352 -3.51 18.03 22.41
N SER A 353 -4.16 17.25 21.54
CA SER A 353 -4.03 17.34 20.09
C SER A 353 -4.52 18.69 19.50
N LYS A 354 -5.48 19.37 20.17
CA LYS A 354 -5.95 20.71 19.75
C LYS A 354 -4.88 21.79 19.85
N GLU A 355 -4.03 21.70 20.87
CA GLU A 355 -2.93 22.63 21.11
C GLU A 355 -1.64 22.18 20.43
N GLY A 356 -1.59 20.95 19.91
CA GLY A 356 -0.36 20.39 19.37
C GLY A 356 0.74 20.20 20.42
N SER A 357 0.37 20.12 21.70
CA SER A 357 1.31 20.11 22.83
C SER A 357 1.94 18.73 23.08
N ILE A 358 2.42 18.06 22.03
CA ILE A 358 2.90 16.67 22.07
C ILE A 358 4.02 16.42 23.10
N LEU A 359 4.82 17.43 23.45
CA LEU A 359 5.87 17.31 24.48
C LEU A 359 5.34 17.42 25.93
N LYS A 360 4.02 17.54 26.09
CA LYS A 360 3.32 17.61 27.38
C LYS A 360 2.25 16.51 27.45
N PRO A 361 2.61 15.26 27.78
CA PRO A 361 1.63 14.21 28.05
C PRO A 361 0.65 14.66 29.14
N ILE A 362 -0.60 14.19 29.09
CA ILE A 362 -1.55 14.45 30.18
C ILE A 362 -1.10 13.73 31.46
N ASP A 363 -1.35 14.33 32.62
CA ASP A 363 -0.87 13.82 33.90
C ASP A 363 -1.41 12.42 34.25
N ASP A 364 -2.65 12.13 33.86
CA ASP A 364 -3.33 10.86 34.11
C ASP A 364 -2.60 9.64 33.50
N ILE A 365 -1.81 9.83 32.46
CA ILE A 365 -1.05 8.77 31.80
C ILE A 365 0.20 8.37 32.60
N GLN A 366 0.83 9.31 33.36
CA GLN A 366 2.09 9.08 34.05
C GLN A 366 3.13 8.42 33.10
N LEU A 367 3.31 8.98 31.90
CA LEU A 367 4.04 8.33 30.79
C LEU A 367 5.41 7.76 31.17
N PRO A 368 6.29 8.43 31.94
CA PRO A 368 7.57 7.85 32.35
C PRO A 368 7.41 6.55 33.14
N LYS A 369 6.45 6.51 34.06
CA LYS A 369 6.15 5.33 34.89
C LYS A 369 5.55 4.19 34.04
N LEU A 370 4.73 4.55 33.07
CA LEU A 370 4.13 3.58 32.14
C LEU A 370 5.21 2.92 31.26
N ILE A 371 6.17 3.70 30.75
CA ILE A 371 7.31 3.20 29.97
C ILE A 371 8.16 2.23 30.80
N GLU A 372 8.47 2.59 32.07
CA GLU A 372 9.20 1.71 32.98
C GLU A 372 8.44 0.40 33.22
N TYR A 373 7.12 0.49 33.41
CA TYR A 373 6.26 -0.69 33.57
C TYR A 373 6.27 -1.58 32.33
N GLY A 374 6.07 -1.02 31.13
CA GLY A 374 6.14 -1.75 29.87
C GLY A 374 7.48 -2.46 29.68
N LYS A 375 8.59 -1.76 29.95
CA LYS A 375 9.93 -2.33 29.91
C LYS A 375 10.10 -3.51 30.87
N SER A 376 9.54 -3.42 32.11
CA SER A 376 9.58 -4.53 33.07
C SER A 376 8.83 -5.77 32.63
N LYS A 377 7.84 -5.60 31.74
CA LYS A 377 7.01 -6.65 31.15
C LYS A 377 7.51 -7.12 29.77
N GLY A 378 8.50 -6.47 29.20
CA GLY A 378 8.97 -6.76 27.84
C GLY A 378 8.00 -6.32 26.75
N VAL A 379 7.14 -5.33 27.02
CA VAL A 379 6.17 -4.74 26.09
C VAL A 379 6.61 -3.31 25.78
N ASP A 380 6.78 -3.02 24.50
CA ASP A 380 7.19 -1.71 24.02
C ASP A 380 5.97 -0.80 23.76
N ILE A 381 6.19 0.53 23.78
CA ILE A 381 5.12 1.53 23.62
C ILE A 381 5.36 2.32 22.34
N VAL A 382 4.29 2.49 21.56
CA VAL A 382 4.20 3.37 20.39
C VAL A 382 3.17 4.47 20.70
N LEU A 383 3.44 5.69 20.27
CA LEU A 383 2.60 6.86 20.53
C LEU A 383 1.94 7.36 19.25
N TRP A 384 0.67 7.74 19.33
CA TRP A 384 -0.03 8.39 18.25
C TRP A 384 0.35 9.88 18.16
N ALA A 385 0.38 10.43 16.95
CA ALA A 385 0.66 11.86 16.73
C ALA A 385 0.02 12.36 15.42
N VAL A 386 -0.28 13.66 15.35
CA VAL A 386 -0.68 14.33 14.12
C VAL A 386 0.56 14.66 13.28
N PHE A 387 0.54 14.41 11.97
CA PHE A 387 1.67 14.69 11.05
C PHE A 387 2.22 16.11 11.20
N ASN A 388 1.35 17.10 11.20
CA ASN A 388 1.76 18.50 11.30
C ASN A 388 2.47 18.81 12.62
N VAL A 389 1.95 18.27 13.73
CA VAL A 389 2.56 18.43 15.06
C VAL A 389 3.95 17.82 15.11
N MET A 390 4.12 16.65 14.48
CA MET A 390 5.44 16.02 14.35
C MET A 390 6.41 16.88 13.56
N ASP A 391 6.00 17.41 12.40
CA ASP A 391 6.89 18.14 11.49
C ASP A 391 7.38 19.48 12.07
N GLU A 392 6.59 20.16 12.93
CA GLU A 392 6.94 21.44 13.54
C GLU A 392 8.20 21.37 14.42
N ASN A 393 8.40 20.27 15.16
CA ASN A 393 9.54 20.08 16.07
C ASN A 393 10.14 18.69 15.97
N LEU A 394 10.21 18.15 14.78
CA LEU A 394 10.47 16.74 14.47
C LEU A 394 11.69 16.15 15.19
N GLU A 395 12.85 16.81 15.12
CA GLU A 395 14.10 16.33 15.74
C GLU A 395 13.98 16.27 17.27
N THR A 396 13.39 17.32 17.87
CA THR A 396 13.19 17.39 19.32
C THR A 396 12.24 16.30 19.81
N ILE A 397 11.13 16.10 19.12
CA ILE A 397 10.12 15.09 19.47
C ILE A 397 10.73 13.69 19.37
N CYS A 398 11.34 13.35 18.23
CA CYS A 398 11.97 12.05 18.02
C CYS A 398 13.04 11.76 19.08
N LYS A 399 13.94 12.72 19.34
CA LYS A 399 14.99 12.56 20.35
C LYS A 399 14.41 12.38 21.74
N THR A 400 13.47 13.23 22.16
CA THR A 400 12.89 13.20 23.50
C THR A 400 12.25 11.84 23.79
N TYR A 401 11.41 11.36 22.89
CA TYR A 401 10.69 10.11 23.12
C TYR A 401 11.55 8.86 22.93
N ALA A 402 12.53 8.89 22.03
CA ALA A 402 13.52 7.82 21.94
C ALA A 402 14.36 7.71 23.22
N ASP A 403 14.84 8.83 23.76
CA ASP A 403 15.60 8.88 25.03
C ASP A 403 14.77 8.39 26.23
N MET A 404 13.45 8.61 26.24
CA MET A 404 12.52 8.08 27.24
C MET A 404 12.29 6.57 27.10
N GLY A 405 12.56 5.99 25.93
CA GLY A 405 12.38 4.54 25.66
C GLY A 405 11.18 4.17 24.80
N ILE A 406 10.46 5.15 24.24
CA ILE A 406 9.41 4.93 23.22
C ILE A 406 10.03 4.29 21.97
N LYS A 407 9.29 3.42 21.29
CA LYS A 407 9.78 2.65 20.14
C LYS A 407 9.26 3.11 18.79
N GLY A 408 8.28 3.97 18.74
CA GLY A 408 7.76 4.47 17.48
C GLY A 408 6.57 5.38 17.61
N PHE A 409 6.07 5.77 16.44
CA PHE A 409 4.88 6.60 16.32
C PHE A 409 3.89 6.02 15.30
N LYS A 410 2.59 6.05 15.66
CA LYS A 410 1.47 6.03 14.74
C LYS A 410 1.17 7.47 14.38
N VAL A 411 1.49 7.88 13.13
CA VAL A 411 1.36 9.28 12.70
C VAL A 411 0.21 9.42 11.71
N ASP A 412 -0.71 10.34 12.01
CA ASP A 412 -2.03 10.37 11.43
C ASP A 412 -2.40 11.75 10.84
N PHE A 413 -3.42 11.78 9.95
CA PHE A 413 -4.03 12.98 9.38
C PHE A 413 -3.11 13.79 8.44
N MET A 414 -2.41 13.13 7.51
CA MET A 414 -1.77 13.78 6.37
C MET A 414 -2.81 14.29 5.38
N ASP A 415 -3.79 13.46 5.02
CA ASP A 415 -4.98 13.74 4.20
C ASP A 415 -4.70 14.44 2.86
N ARG A 416 -3.50 14.30 2.32
CA ARG A 416 -3.07 14.90 1.04
C ARG A 416 -1.79 14.27 0.51
N ASP A 417 -1.51 14.43 -0.79
CA ASP A 417 -0.34 13.87 -1.47
C ASP A 417 0.35 14.86 -2.44
N ASP A 418 0.23 16.18 -2.18
CA ASP A 418 1.02 17.17 -2.90
C ASP A 418 2.52 17.05 -2.57
N GLN A 419 3.38 17.72 -3.32
CA GLN A 419 4.83 17.65 -3.14
C GLN A 419 5.26 17.89 -1.69
N THR A 420 4.68 18.87 -0.99
CA THR A 420 5.11 19.22 0.37
C THR A 420 4.71 18.16 1.40
N ALA A 421 3.59 17.47 1.17
CA ALA A 421 3.16 16.32 1.96
C ALA A 421 4.13 15.15 1.79
N ILE A 422 4.51 14.82 0.54
CA ILE A 422 5.51 13.77 0.27
C ILE A 422 6.84 14.11 0.95
N GLU A 423 7.32 15.36 0.85
CA GLU A 423 8.57 15.80 1.52
C GLU A 423 8.48 15.70 3.04
N MET A 424 7.32 15.98 3.65
CA MET A 424 7.09 15.84 5.09
C MET A 424 7.23 14.39 5.54
N VAL A 425 6.62 13.45 4.83
CA VAL A 425 6.70 12.00 5.13
C VAL A 425 8.13 11.49 4.98
N GLU A 426 8.87 11.94 3.96
CA GLU A 426 10.29 11.59 3.80
C GLU A 426 11.16 12.09 4.94
N ARG A 427 10.94 13.34 5.41
CA ARG A 427 11.64 13.90 6.57
C ARG A 427 11.32 13.12 7.85
N LEU A 428 10.03 12.81 8.06
CA LEU A 428 9.57 12.02 9.19
C LEU A 428 10.26 10.64 9.21
N ALA A 429 10.23 9.92 8.08
CA ALA A 429 10.85 8.60 7.97
C ALA A 429 12.35 8.63 8.25
N ALA A 430 13.06 9.62 7.72
CA ALA A 430 14.51 9.78 7.94
C ALA A 430 14.84 10.13 9.40
N CYS A 431 14.08 11.03 10.02
CA CYS A 431 14.32 11.44 11.39
C CYS A 431 14.00 10.34 12.40
N THR A 432 12.87 9.65 12.23
CA THR A 432 12.51 8.52 13.10
C THR A 432 13.50 7.37 12.95
N ALA A 433 13.99 7.08 11.75
CA ALA A 433 15.05 6.09 11.54
C ALA A 433 16.34 6.47 12.26
N LYS A 434 16.76 7.74 12.21
CA LYS A 434 17.94 8.26 12.93
C LYS A 434 17.87 8.01 14.45
N HIS A 435 16.65 8.04 15.01
CA HIS A 435 16.39 7.84 16.44
C HIS A 435 15.92 6.42 16.77
N HIS A 436 16.01 5.47 15.85
CA HIS A 436 15.56 4.08 16.01
C HIS A 436 14.09 3.95 16.44
N LEU A 437 13.22 4.73 15.78
CA LEU A 437 11.78 4.72 15.97
C LEU A 437 11.08 4.12 14.76
N ILE A 438 10.18 3.16 14.97
CA ILE A 438 9.32 2.61 13.92
C ILE A 438 8.16 3.56 13.61
N LEU A 439 7.58 3.42 12.43
CA LEU A 439 6.43 4.19 11.97
C LEU A 439 5.29 3.29 11.50
N ASP A 440 4.09 3.69 11.91
CA ASP A 440 2.82 3.32 11.33
C ASP A 440 2.13 4.60 10.84
N LEU A 441 1.75 4.65 9.56
CA LEU A 441 1.28 5.88 8.91
C LEU A 441 -0.21 5.80 8.61
N HIS A 442 -0.99 6.68 9.21
CA HIS A 442 -2.45 6.77 9.08
C HIS A 442 -2.90 8.08 8.40
N GLY A 443 -4.18 8.16 7.97
CA GLY A 443 -4.68 9.31 7.24
C GLY A 443 -3.78 9.70 6.06
N ILE A 444 -3.26 8.74 5.32
CA ILE A 444 -2.16 8.93 4.38
C ILE A 444 -2.48 8.29 3.02
N TYR A 445 -1.79 8.75 1.99
CA TYR A 445 -1.80 8.13 0.66
C TYR A 445 -1.17 6.72 0.67
N LYS A 446 -1.47 5.91 -0.37
CA LYS A 446 -0.96 4.55 -0.54
C LYS A 446 0.57 4.47 -0.47
N PRO A 447 1.15 3.32 -0.05
CA PRO A 447 2.58 3.07 -0.19
C PRO A 447 3.06 3.27 -1.63
N HIS A 448 4.29 3.75 -1.76
CA HIS A 448 4.97 3.94 -3.05
C HIS A 448 6.42 3.41 -2.99
N GLY A 449 6.65 2.41 -2.14
CA GLY A 449 7.96 1.80 -1.95
C GLY A 449 8.88 2.53 -0.97
N LEU A 450 8.43 3.59 -0.30
CA LEU A 450 9.24 4.32 0.68
C LEU A 450 9.70 3.42 1.85
N ASN A 451 8.95 2.37 2.16
CA ASN A 451 9.31 1.33 3.12
C ASN A 451 10.52 0.45 2.68
N ARG A 452 10.93 0.45 1.41
CA ARG A 452 12.22 -0.09 0.97
C ARG A 452 13.36 0.88 1.31
N THR A 453 13.12 2.17 1.11
CA THR A 453 14.10 3.24 1.34
C THR A 453 14.31 3.50 2.84
N TYR A 454 13.20 3.45 3.61
CA TYR A 454 13.15 3.61 5.05
C TYR A 454 12.39 2.42 5.68
N PRO A 455 13.06 1.28 5.92
CA PRO A 455 12.43 0.07 6.44
C PRO A 455 11.80 0.19 7.83
N ASN A 456 12.04 1.28 8.54
CA ASN A 456 11.37 1.60 9.81
C ASN A 456 9.90 1.99 9.63
N ILE A 457 9.44 2.25 8.40
CA ILE A 457 8.01 2.35 8.10
C ILE A 457 7.45 0.93 7.99
N LEU A 458 6.82 0.46 9.06
CA LEU A 458 6.28 -0.90 9.11
C LEU A 458 4.89 -0.98 8.50
N ASN A 459 4.09 0.10 8.56
CA ASN A 459 2.73 0.02 8.05
C ASN A 459 2.22 1.33 7.46
N TYR A 460 1.15 1.21 6.67
CA TYR A 460 0.38 2.31 6.07
C TYR A 460 -1.10 1.96 6.10
N GLU A 461 -1.94 2.90 6.50
CA GLU A 461 -3.38 2.75 6.36
C GLU A 461 -3.81 2.85 4.87
N SER A 462 -4.26 3.98 4.39
CA SER A 462 -4.75 4.17 3.01
C SER A 462 -5.65 3.02 2.53
N VAL A 463 -6.61 2.65 3.36
CA VAL A 463 -7.54 1.54 3.17
C VAL A 463 -8.85 1.88 3.85
N PHE A 464 -9.98 1.45 3.32
CA PHE A 464 -11.26 1.50 4.02
C PHE A 464 -11.24 0.41 5.11
N GLY A 465 -10.56 0.71 6.23
CA GLY A 465 -10.21 -0.25 7.28
C GLY A 465 -11.37 -0.62 8.18
N MET A 466 -11.13 -1.55 9.13
CA MET A 466 -12.16 -1.96 10.08
C MET A 466 -12.66 -0.80 10.96
N GLU A 467 -11.87 0.26 11.13
CA GLU A 467 -12.28 1.49 11.84
C GLU A 467 -13.61 2.04 11.32
N GLU A 468 -13.85 1.95 10.04
CA GLU A 468 -15.07 2.40 9.38
C GLU A 468 -16.34 1.73 9.92
N CYS A 469 -16.24 0.54 10.50
CA CYS A 469 -17.35 -0.14 11.14
C CYS A 469 -17.91 0.61 12.37
N ARG A 470 -17.22 1.62 12.90
CA ARG A 470 -17.73 2.48 13.98
C ARG A 470 -18.85 3.41 13.52
N TRP A 471 -18.83 3.84 12.22
CA TRP A 471 -19.72 4.90 11.71
C TRP A 471 -20.27 4.66 10.32
N THR A 472 -19.76 3.69 9.55
CA THR A 472 -20.17 3.50 8.16
C THR A 472 -21.62 3.02 8.05
N GLU A 473 -22.16 3.08 6.83
CA GLU A 473 -23.47 2.53 6.52
C GLU A 473 -23.34 1.08 6.03
N ALA A 474 -24.37 0.25 6.26
CA ALA A 474 -24.39 -1.15 5.83
C ALA A 474 -24.20 -1.36 4.30
N LYS A 475 -24.50 -0.32 3.49
CA LYS A 475 -24.25 -0.36 2.05
C LYS A 475 -22.75 -0.40 1.67
N ASN A 476 -21.86 0.04 2.57
CA ASN A 476 -20.43 -0.05 2.43
C ASN A 476 -19.99 -1.44 2.88
N ASP A 477 -20.13 -2.39 2.00
CA ASP A 477 -20.01 -3.83 2.19
C ASP A 477 -18.54 -4.23 2.50
N MET A 478 -18.23 -4.37 3.80
CA MET A 478 -16.85 -4.72 4.23
C MET A 478 -16.42 -6.11 3.76
N PRO A 479 -17.19 -7.20 3.89
CA PRO A 479 -16.77 -8.50 3.38
C PRO A 479 -16.52 -8.52 1.87
N LEU A 480 -17.26 -7.75 1.07
CA LEU A 480 -16.95 -7.56 -0.34
C LEU A 480 -15.65 -6.78 -0.55
N TYR A 481 -15.45 -5.72 0.24
CA TYR A 481 -14.23 -4.92 0.18
C TYR A 481 -13.01 -5.74 0.61
N ASP A 482 -13.12 -6.55 1.67
CA ASP A 482 -12.05 -7.39 2.24
C ASP A 482 -11.57 -8.48 1.29
N VAL A 483 -12.38 -8.87 0.29
CA VAL A 483 -11.98 -9.76 -0.80
C VAL A 483 -11.74 -9.02 -2.14
N THR A 484 -11.70 -7.69 -2.12
CA THR A 484 -11.36 -6.85 -3.28
C THR A 484 -10.04 -6.12 -3.07
N PHE A 485 -9.87 -5.41 -1.95
CA PHE A 485 -8.68 -4.58 -1.73
C PHE A 485 -7.36 -5.37 -1.67
N PRO A 486 -7.28 -6.63 -1.19
CA PRO A 486 -6.03 -7.37 -1.20
C PRO A 486 -5.46 -7.58 -2.60
N TYR A 487 -6.32 -7.66 -3.61
CA TYR A 487 -5.90 -7.77 -5.01
C TYR A 487 -5.36 -6.44 -5.56
N ILE A 488 -5.90 -5.31 -5.14
CA ILE A 488 -5.58 -3.99 -5.72
C ILE A 488 -4.68 -3.19 -4.80
N ARG A 489 -5.15 -2.84 -3.58
CA ARG A 489 -4.44 -1.96 -2.64
C ARG A 489 -3.12 -2.54 -2.17
N MET A 490 -3.09 -3.85 -1.87
CA MET A 490 -1.87 -4.49 -1.37
C MET A 490 -0.77 -4.61 -2.42
N MET A 491 -1.04 -4.43 -3.71
CA MET A 491 0.03 -4.32 -4.72
C MET A 491 0.94 -3.12 -4.45
N ALA A 492 0.43 -2.06 -3.83
CA ALA A 492 1.22 -0.90 -3.44
C ALA A 492 2.15 -1.15 -2.24
N GLY A 493 1.80 -2.07 -1.34
CA GLY A 493 2.59 -2.42 -0.15
C GLY A 493 1.74 -2.78 1.07
N GLN A 494 2.36 -2.74 2.25
CA GLN A 494 1.76 -3.08 3.54
C GLN A 494 0.45 -2.31 3.79
N VAL A 495 -0.39 -2.88 4.68
CA VAL A 495 -1.68 -2.28 5.02
C VAL A 495 -1.96 -2.43 6.52
N ASP A 496 -2.27 -1.32 7.18
CA ASP A 496 -2.87 -1.31 8.50
C ASP A 496 -4.41 -1.23 8.37
N PHE A 497 -5.03 -2.38 8.39
CA PHE A 497 -6.49 -2.55 8.33
C PHE A 497 -7.12 -2.50 9.73
N THR A 498 -6.30 -2.58 10.78
CA THR A 498 -6.71 -2.63 12.19
C THR A 498 -7.66 -3.78 12.55
N PRO A 499 -7.32 -5.05 12.24
CA PRO A 499 -8.21 -6.19 12.45
C PRO A 499 -8.34 -6.60 13.91
N GLY A 500 -9.26 -7.55 14.19
CA GLY A 500 -9.32 -8.25 15.46
C GLY A 500 -10.58 -8.05 16.28
N ALA A 501 -11.66 -7.53 15.69
CA ALA A 501 -12.94 -7.40 16.37
C ALA A 501 -13.40 -8.72 17.00
N MET A 502 -13.79 -8.69 18.27
CA MET A 502 -14.37 -9.81 19.03
C MET A 502 -15.90 -9.76 19.05
N ARG A 503 -16.48 -8.67 18.60
CA ARG A 503 -17.91 -8.55 18.30
C ARG A 503 -18.07 -8.54 16.80
N ASN A 504 -18.81 -9.51 16.29
CA ASN A 504 -18.94 -9.78 14.88
C ASN A 504 -20.42 -9.84 14.49
N GLY A 505 -20.78 -9.27 13.35
CA GLY A 505 -22.17 -9.18 12.88
C GLY A 505 -22.36 -9.88 11.54
N THR A 506 -23.45 -10.64 11.44
CA THR A 506 -23.97 -11.15 10.17
C THR A 506 -24.52 -9.99 9.35
N ARG A 507 -24.82 -10.24 8.07
CA ARG A 507 -25.41 -9.22 7.19
C ARG A 507 -26.68 -8.59 7.75
N ASP A 508 -27.48 -9.36 8.47
CA ASP A 508 -28.81 -8.96 8.95
C ASP A 508 -28.79 -8.29 10.33
N ASN A 509 -27.78 -8.57 11.17
CA ASN A 509 -27.73 -8.08 12.55
C ASN A 509 -26.65 -7.04 12.81
N TRP A 510 -25.77 -6.78 11.86
CA TRP A 510 -24.74 -5.77 11.98
C TRP A 510 -25.32 -4.34 11.98
N LYS A 511 -24.75 -3.48 12.81
CA LYS A 511 -25.00 -2.03 12.81
C LYS A 511 -23.78 -1.29 13.35
N ALA A 512 -23.55 -0.08 12.86
CA ALA A 512 -22.52 0.79 13.40
C ALA A 512 -22.90 1.28 14.82
N ILE A 513 -21.99 1.07 15.78
CA ILE A 513 -22.09 1.58 17.14
C ILE A 513 -20.74 2.15 17.50
N TYR A 514 -20.63 3.47 17.53
CA TYR A 514 -19.36 4.17 17.68
C TYR A 514 -18.59 3.75 18.93
N THR A 515 -19.25 3.74 20.10
CA THR A 515 -18.63 3.43 21.41
C THR A 515 -18.58 1.93 21.72
N LYS A 516 -19.10 1.07 20.86
CA LYS A 516 -19.12 -0.39 21.04
C LYS A 516 -19.14 -1.09 19.69
N PRO A 517 -18.11 -0.91 18.89
CA PRO A 517 -18.14 -1.29 17.48
C PRO A 517 -18.23 -2.80 17.29
N ILE A 518 -18.73 -3.17 16.11
CA ILE A 518 -18.96 -4.53 15.64
C ILE A 518 -18.40 -4.62 14.23
N SER A 519 -17.59 -5.64 13.90
CA SER A 519 -17.17 -5.89 12.51
C SER A 519 -18.28 -6.53 11.69
N MET A 520 -18.25 -6.32 10.37
CA MET A 520 -19.08 -7.10 9.44
C MET A 520 -18.39 -8.43 9.13
N GLY A 521 -19.18 -9.52 9.01
CA GLY A 521 -18.68 -10.86 8.76
C GLY A 521 -18.36 -11.64 10.05
N THR A 522 -17.87 -12.87 9.89
CA THR A 522 -17.65 -13.78 11.02
C THR A 522 -16.36 -13.47 11.80
N ARG A 523 -16.25 -14.04 12.99
CA ARG A 523 -15.01 -14.03 13.79
C ARG A 523 -13.83 -14.63 13.03
N CYS A 524 -14.07 -15.70 12.25
CA CYS A 524 -13.04 -16.31 11.42
C CYS A 524 -12.62 -15.44 10.24
N HIS A 525 -13.51 -14.58 9.73
CA HIS A 525 -13.16 -13.56 8.73
C HIS A 525 -12.14 -12.58 9.31
N GLN A 526 -12.36 -12.10 10.55
CA GLN A 526 -11.42 -11.23 11.25
C GLN A 526 -10.07 -11.94 11.52
N ALA A 527 -10.10 -13.20 11.95
CA ALA A 527 -8.89 -13.99 12.13
C ALA A 527 -8.08 -14.12 10.83
N ALA A 528 -8.75 -14.29 9.69
CA ALA A 528 -8.10 -14.45 8.39
C ALA A 528 -7.35 -13.18 7.95
N CYS A 529 -7.72 -11.99 8.43
CA CYS A 529 -7.00 -10.74 8.15
C CYS A 529 -5.52 -10.83 8.50
N TYR A 530 -5.16 -11.50 9.61
CA TYR A 530 -3.77 -11.65 10.06
C TYR A 530 -2.87 -12.45 9.09
N ILE A 531 -3.47 -13.18 8.15
CA ILE A 531 -2.73 -13.94 7.13
C ILE A 531 -2.95 -13.38 5.73
N VAL A 532 -4.16 -12.92 5.40
CA VAL A 532 -4.46 -12.37 4.08
C VAL A 532 -3.71 -11.05 3.88
N GLN A 533 -3.69 -10.21 4.89
CA GLN A 533 -3.09 -8.88 4.81
C GLN A 533 -1.59 -8.91 5.07
N ASP A 534 -0.85 -8.00 4.43
CA ASP A 534 0.58 -7.80 4.64
C ASP A 534 0.77 -6.67 5.65
N SER A 535 0.93 -7.02 6.93
CA SER A 535 0.96 -6.09 8.05
C SER A 535 2.03 -6.48 9.08
N PRO A 536 3.28 -6.00 8.91
CA PRO A 536 4.37 -6.26 9.86
C PRO A 536 4.17 -5.64 11.26
N PHE A 537 3.28 -4.67 11.38
CA PHE A 537 2.87 -4.04 12.63
C PHE A 537 1.35 -4.09 12.68
N THR A 538 0.79 -5.16 13.27
CA THR A 538 -0.64 -5.48 13.14
C THR A 538 -1.39 -5.33 14.46
N MET A 539 -2.56 -4.72 14.40
CA MET A 539 -3.39 -4.45 15.57
C MET A 539 -4.18 -5.67 16.03
N LEU A 540 -4.35 -5.82 17.33
CA LEU A 540 -5.46 -6.50 17.98
C LEU A 540 -6.41 -5.39 18.47
N ALA A 541 -7.45 -5.12 17.71
CA ALA A 541 -8.24 -3.88 17.84
C ALA A 541 -9.26 -3.91 18.97
N ASP A 542 -9.68 -5.09 19.45
CA ASP A 542 -10.69 -5.17 20.52
C ASP A 542 -10.05 -5.01 21.91
N THR A 543 -10.92 -4.86 22.91
CA THR A 543 -10.48 -4.66 24.30
C THR A 543 -9.89 -5.94 24.89
N PRO A 544 -8.84 -5.85 25.72
CA PRO A 544 -8.27 -6.99 26.43
C PRO A 544 -9.28 -7.89 27.11
N THR A 545 -10.29 -7.35 27.78
CA THR A 545 -11.32 -8.13 28.47
C THR A 545 -12.24 -8.91 27.53
N ASN A 546 -12.41 -8.49 26.27
CA ASN A 546 -13.14 -9.29 25.28
C ASN A 546 -12.27 -10.45 24.76
N TYR A 547 -10.98 -10.23 24.57
CA TYR A 547 -10.03 -11.28 24.21
C TYR A 547 -9.88 -12.34 25.31
N GLU A 548 -9.77 -11.92 26.58
CA GLU A 548 -9.67 -12.81 27.74
C GLU A 548 -10.96 -13.64 27.94
N ALA A 549 -12.11 -13.14 27.52
CA ALA A 549 -13.37 -13.88 27.57
C ALA A 549 -13.40 -15.06 26.59
N ASP A 550 -12.53 -15.08 25.57
CA ASP A 550 -12.39 -16.17 24.60
C ASP A 550 -10.90 -16.54 24.39
N GLU A 551 -10.31 -17.10 25.42
CA GLU A 551 -8.90 -17.41 25.50
C GLU A 551 -8.40 -18.39 24.39
N PRO A 552 -9.15 -19.44 23.98
CA PRO A 552 -8.71 -20.32 22.90
C PRO A 552 -8.52 -19.59 21.58
N TYR A 553 -9.45 -18.70 21.21
CA TYR A 553 -9.34 -17.88 20.01
C TYR A 553 -8.18 -16.87 20.13
N THR A 554 -8.09 -16.18 21.25
CA THR A 554 -7.07 -15.17 21.50
C THR A 554 -5.66 -15.75 21.42
N ARG A 555 -5.38 -16.88 22.05
CA ARG A 555 -4.09 -17.58 21.94
C ARG A 555 -3.82 -18.02 20.51
N TYR A 556 -4.87 -18.39 19.76
CA TYR A 556 -4.70 -18.81 18.38
C TYR A 556 -4.20 -17.63 17.54
N ILE A 557 -4.87 -16.47 17.54
CA ILE A 557 -4.48 -15.31 16.73
C ILE A 557 -3.17 -14.67 17.24
N ALA A 558 -2.97 -14.61 18.56
CA ALA A 558 -1.75 -14.07 19.16
C ALA A 558 -0.49 -14.86 18.76
N SER A 559 -0.62 -16.16 18.45
CA SER A 559 0.50 -17.01 18.01
C SER A 559 0.85 -16.90 16.52
N LEU A 560 0.08 -16.14 15.72
CA LEU A 560 0.36 -15.97 14.28
C LEU A 560 1.57 -15.04 14.07
N PRO A 561 2.50 -15.36 13.15
CA PRO A 561 3.58 -14.44 12.80
C PRO A 561 3.07 -13.21 12.06
N VAL A 562 3.83 -12.11 12.09
CA VAL A 562 3.53 -10.88 11.34
C VAL A 562 4.46 -10.67 10.14
N VAL A 563 5.59 -11.39 10.07
CA VAL A 563 6.55 -11.34 8.97
C VAL A 563 6.84 -12.75 8.46
N PHE A 564 6.85 -12.91 7.15
CA PHE A 564 6.92 -14.19 6.48
C PHE A 564 8.05 -14.25 5.45
N ASP A 565 8.57 -15.46 5.21
CA ASP A 565 9.67 -15.69 4.28
C ASP A 565 9.16 -15.74 2.82
N LYS A 566 7.91 -16.20 2.64
CA LYS A 566 7.26 -16.34 1.32
C LYS A 566 5.75 -16.20 1.44
N THR A 567 5.13 -15.61 0.44
CA THR A 567 3.66 -15.51 0.29
C THR A 567 3.24 -16.05 -1.08
N ILE A 568 2.18 -16.84 -1.11
CA ILE A 568 1.49 -17.29 -2.33
C ILE A 568 -0.02 -17.12 -2.12
N VAL A 569 -0.76 -17.04 -3.21
CA VAL A 569 -2.23 -17.02 -3.23
C VAL A 569 -2.72 -18.22 -4.05
N PRO A 570 -2.93 -19.40 -3.40
CA PRO A 570 -3.28 -20.62 -4.11
C PRO A 570 -4.62 -20.55 -4.84
N GLN A 571 -5.58 -19.81 -4.29
CA GLN A 571 -6.93 -19.67 -4.87
C GLN A 571 -7.46 -18.27 -4.58
N GLY A 572 -8.27 -17.74 -5.48
CA GLY A 572 -8.94 -16.47 -5.26
C GLY A 572 -9.53 -15.88 -6.54
N GLU A 573 -10.56 -15.08 -6.36
CA GLU A 573 -11.22 -14.29 -7.40
C GLU A 573 -11.64 -12.96 -6.80
N ILE A 574 -11.21 -11.86 -7.42
CA ILE A 574 -11.47 -10.50 -6.94
C ILE A 574 -12.97 -10.25 -6.74
N GLY A 575 -13.33 -9.72 -5.58
CA GLY A 575 -14.71 -9.46 -5.16
C GLY A 575 -15.50 -10.70 -4.74
N LYS A 576 -14.89 -11.89 -4.73
CA LYS A 576 -15.57 -13.12 -4.32
C LYS A 576 -14.93 -13.78 -3.10
N TYR A 577 -13.66 -14.13 -3.18
CA TYR A 577 -12.92 -14.77 -2.09
C TYR A 577 -11.41 -14.68 -2.33
N ILE A 578 -10.64 -14.89 -1.27
CA ILE A 578 -9.17 -14.98 -1.33
C ILE A 578 -8.68 -16.06 -0.38
N VAL A 579 -7.66 -16.81 -0.78
CA VAL A 579 -6.90 -17.73 0.07
C VAL A 579 -5.43 -17.38 -0.07
N THR A 580 -4.82 -16.94 1.02
CA THR A 580 -3.38 -16.60 1.09
C THR A 580 -2.66 -17.65 1.94
N ALA A 581 -1.52 -18.12 1.46
CA ALA A 581 -0.64 -19.03 2.21
C ALA A 581 0.74 -18.38 2.39
N ARG A 582 1.22 -18.33 3.64
CA ARG A 582 2.46 -17.68 4.03
C ARG A 582 3.39 -18.63 4.77
N LYS A 583 4.67 -18.65 4.41
CA LYS A 583 5.70 -19.50 5.01
C LYS A 583 6.51 -18.73 6.05
N LYS A 584 6.75 -19.36 7.21
CA LYS A 584 7.73 -18.89 8.20
C LYS A 584 8.56 -20.08 8.69
N GLY A 585 9.86 -20.08 8.40
CA GLY A 585 10.71 -21.26 8.65
C GLY A 585 10.19 -22.49 7.93
N ASN A 586 9.91 -23.55 8.66
CA ASN A 586 9.34 -24.79 8.12
C ASN A 586 7.80 -24.85 8.14
N ASN A 587 7.16 -23.85 8.73
CA ASN A 587 5.72 -23.82 8.94
C ASN A 587 5.03 -22.97 7.87
N TRP A 588 3.74 -23.26 7.64
CA TRP A 588 2.88 -22.47 6.79
C TRP A 588 1.64 -22.00 7.54
N TYR A 589 1.12 -20.89 7.12
CA TYR A 589 -0.08 -20.24 7.67
C TYR A 589 -0.99 -19.88 6.50
N ILE A 590 -2.23 -20.34 6.53
CA ILE A 590 -3.20 -20.08 5.47
C ILE A 590 -4.35 -19.29 6.07
N GLY A 591 -4.74 -18.18 5.41
CA GLY A 591 -5.95 -17.42 5.71
C GLY A 591 -6.86 -17.39 4.49
N GLY A 592 -8.16 -17.55 4.70
CA GLY A 592 -9.15 -17.45 3.65
C GLY A 592 -10.34 -16.62 4.07
N GLN A 593 -10.84 -15.77 3.16
CA GLN A 593 -12.00 -14.88 3.35
C GLN A 593 -12.96 -15.01 2.19
N SER A 594 -14.26 -14.85 2.46
CA SER A 594 -15.35 -14.81 1.48
C SER A 594 -16.13 -13.49 1.60
N ASN A 595 -16.72 -13.04 0.49
CA ASN A 595 -17.81 -12.07 0.53
C ASN A 595 -19.05 -12.68 1.22
N TRP A 596 -20.23 -12.05 1.10
CA TRP A 596 -21.47 -12.58 1.70
C TRP A 596 -22.00 -13.86 1.07
N ASP A 597 -21.37 -14.38 0.00
CA ASP A 597 -21.76 -15.67 -0.57
C ASP A 597 -21.10 -16.82 0.21
N GLU A 598 -21.91 -17.72 0.73
CA GLU A 598 -21.43 -18.96 1.31
C GLU A 598 -20.69 -19.79 0.25
N ARG A 599 -19.63 -20.47 0.66
CA ARG A 599 -18.90 -21.36 -0.25
C ARG A 599 -18.16 -22.47 0.46
N THR A 600 -17.91 -23.54 -0.26
CA THR A 600 -17.01 -24.60 0.19
C THR A 600 -15.79 -24.63 -0.71
N LEU A 601 -14.61 -24.44 -0.13
CA LEU A 601 -13.33 -24.50 -0.81
C LEU A 601 -12.67 -25.85 -0.60
N THR A 602 -12.02 -26.38 -1.63
CA THR A 602 -11.12 -27.53 -1.53
C THR A 602 -9.68 -27.02 -1.62
N LEU A 603 -8.96 -27.09 -0.50
CA LEU A 603 -7.57 -26.67 -0.42
C LEU A 603 -6.65 -27.83 -0.76
N LYS A 604 -5.66 -27.58 -1.63
CA LYS A 604 -4.55 -28.49 -1.96
C LYS A 604 -3.27 -27.98 -1.33
N PHE A 605 -2.38 -28.87 -0.97
CA PHE A 605 -1.16 -28.56 -0.24
C PHE A 605 0.11 -28.91 -1.04
N ASP A 606 0.04 -28.86 -2.36
CA ASP A 606 1.13 -29.18 -3.29
C ASP A 606 2.39 -28.29 -3.12
N PHE A 607 2.26 -27.15 -2.46
CA PHE A 607 3.36 -26.27 -2.07
C PHE A 607 4.14 -26.73 -0.81
N LEU A 608 3.64 -27.74 -0.07
CA LEU A 608 4.35 -28.35 1.06
C LEU A 608 5.52 -29.21 0.58
N THR A 609 6.54 -29.33 1.41
CA THR A 609 7.60 -30.32 1.21
C THR A 609 7.19 -31.70 1.73
N ASP A 610 7.93 -32.74 1.36
CA ASP A 610 7.68 -34.10 1.85
C ASP A 610 7.62 -34.18 3.38
N GLY A 611 6.76 -35.08 3.88
CA GLY A 611 6.54 -35.33 5.30
C GLY A 611 5.13 -34.97 5.76
N ASP A 612 4.85 -35.31 7.01
CA ASP A 612 3.58 -35.02 7.65
C ASP A 612 3.62 -33.68 8.42
N TYR A 613 2.49 -33.02 8.45
CA TYR A 613 2.26 -31.78 9.15
C TYR A 613 1.03 -31.85 10.05
N GLU A 614 1.06 -31.24 11.21
CA GLU A 614 -0.15 -30.96 11.98
C GLU A 614 -0.81 -29.71 11.44
N ALA A 615 -2.06 -29.82 10.99
CA ALA A 615 -2.91 -28.71 10.63
C ALA A 615 -3.86 -28.38 11.80
N ILE A 616 -3.77 -27.15 12.32
CA ILE A 616 -4.66 -26.61 13.34
C ILE A 616 -5.55 -25.59 12.64
N VAL A 617 -6.82 -25.94 12.46
CA VAL A 617 -7.79 -25.21 11.63
C VAL A 617 -8.76 -24.45 12.52
N LEU A 618 -8.74 -23.13 12.47
CA LEU A 618 -9.78 -22.23 12.97
C LEU A 618 -10.70 -21.91 11.80
N LYS A 619 -11.99 -22.23 11.91
CA LYS A 619 -12.97 -22.07 10.84
C LYS A 619 -14.34 -21.67 11.39
N ASP A 620 -15.21 -21.14 10.53
CA ASP A 620 -16.60 -20.86 10.86
C ASP A 620 -17.30 -22.11 11.45
N GLY A 621 -18.07 -21.89 12.51
CA GLY A 621 -18.93 -22.91 13.11
C GLY A 621 -20.18 -23.18 12.27
N ILE A 622 -20.92 -24.21 12.63
CA ILE A 622 -22.13 -24.63 11.89
C ILE A 622 -23.24 -23.58 11.94
N ASN A 623 -23.24 -22.72 12.99
CA ASN A 623 -24.24 -21.69 13.20
C ASN A 623 -23.73 -20.28 12.83
N ALA A 624 -22.57 -20.13 12.19
CA ALA A 624 -21.95 -18.83 11.91
C ALA A 624 -22.81 -17.90 11.04
N ASN A 625 -23.77 -18.43 10.28
CA ASN A 625 -24.75 -17.63 9.56
C ASN A 625 -25.81 -16.95 10.46
N HIS A 626 -25.98 -17.40 11.70
CA HIS A 626 -26.88 -16.81 12.69
C HIS A 626 -26.13 -16.07 13.79
N ASP A 627 -24.99 -16.63 14.21
CA ASP A 627 -24.09 -16.06 15.20
C ASP A 627 -22.69 -15.95 14.57
N ALA A 628 -22.36 -14.73 14.13
CA ALA A 628 -21.07 -14.47 13.49
C ALA A 628 -19.86 -14.74 14.38
N GLU A 629 -20.06 -14.94 15.68
CA GLU A 629 -19.02 -15.29 16.64
C GLU A 629 -18.82 -16.83 16.77
N ASP A 630 -19.69 -17.66 16.14
CA ASP A 630 -19.56 -19.12 16.18
C ASP A 630 -18.39 -19.60 15.33
N TYR A 631 -17.44 -20.27 15.97
CA TYR A 631 -16.25 -20.81 15.33
C TYR A 631 -15.87 -22.19 15.90
N LYS A 632 -14.97 -22.89 15.22
CA LYS A 632 -14.42 -24.17 15.68
C LYS A 632 -12.92 -24.26 15.44
N ILE A 633 -12.18 -24.86 16.40
CA ILE A 633 -10.78 -25.22 16.23
C ILE A 633 -10.67 -26.74 16.13
N GLU A 634 -10.11 -27.25 15.03
CA GLU A 634 -9.92 -28.67 14.78
C GLU A 634 -8.46 -28.97 14.43
N LYS A 635 -8.03 -30.21 14.68
CA LYS A 635 -6.71 -30.67 14.32
C LYS A 635 -6.80 -31.86 13.35
N SER A 636 -5.89 -31.86 12.39
CA SER A 636 -5.74 -32.99 11.45
C SER A 636 -4.27 -33.15 11.06
N VAL A 637 -3.96 -34.32 10.49
CA VAL A 637 -2.65 -34.57 9.89
C VAL A 637 -2.80 -34.47 8.39
N ILE A 638 -1.95 -33.69 7.77
CA ILE A 638 -1.92 -33.45 6.33
C ILE A 638 -0.51 -33.65 5.77
N ASN A 639 -0.42 -33.86 4.47
CA ASN A 639 0.81 -33.85 3.71
C ASN A 639 0.57 -33.21 2.32
N GLN A 640 1.60 -33.19 1.49
CA GLN A 640 1.55 -32.58 0.14
C GLN A 640 0.41 -33.10 -0.75
N LYS A 641 -0.05 -34.34 -0.55
CA LYS A 641 -1.12 -35.00 -1.35
C LYS A 641 -2.50 -34.83 -0.74
N SER A 642 -2.60 -34.25 0.44
CA SER A 642 -3.87 -34.08 1.14
C SER A 642 -4.76 -33.02 0.47
N GLU A 643 -6.06 -33.22 0.61
CA GLU A 643 -7.08 -32.22 0.29
C GLU A 643 -7.93 -31.95 1.53
N LEU A 644 -8.24 -30.68 1.79
CA LEU A 644 -9.07 -30.28 2.92
C LEU A 644 -10.25 -29.45 2.41
N LYS A 645 -11.47 -29.92 2.69
CA LYS A 645 -12.69 -29.14 2.40
C LYS A 645 -13.02 -28.24 3.59
N ILE A 646 -13.18 -26.93 3.32
CA ILE A 646 -13.56 -25.93 4.32
C ILE A 646 -14.79 -25.21 3.82
N HIS A 647 -15.83 -25.17 4.66
CA HIS A 647 -17.00 -24.36 4.46
C HIS A 647 -16.77 -22.98 5.08
N LEU A 648 -17.10 -21.92 4.34
CA LEU A 648 -17.14 -20.54 4.78
C LEU A 648 -18.60 -20.09 4.80
N ALA A 649 -19.04 -19.57 5.93
CA ALA A 649 -20.34 -18.95 6.09
C ALA A 649 -20.47 -17.66 5.26
N SER A 650 -21.62 -17.04 5.25
CA SER A 650 -21.84 -15.70 4.67
C SER A 650 -20.93 -14.66 5.35
N GLY A 651 -20.04 -14.00 4.61
CA GLY A 651 -18.99 -13.15 5.17
C GLY A 651 -17.99 -13.92 6.04
N GLY A 652 -17.76 -15.19 5.72
CA GLY A 652 -16.99 -16.11 6.51
C GLY A 652 -15.50 -16.16 6.23
N GLY A 653 -14.77 -16.93 7.04
CA GLY A 653 -13.35 -17.10 6.92
C GLY A 653 -12.78 -18.33 7.61
N PHE A 654 -11.46 -18.49 7.48
CA PHE A 654 -10.71 -19.51 8.21
C PHE A 654 -9.24 -19.16 8.33
N VAL A 655 -8.55 -19.75 9.30
CA VAL A 655 -7.10 -19.74 9.43
C VAL A 655 -6.58 -21.15 9.69
N ILE A 656 -5.48 -21.55 9.05
CA ILE A 656 -4.81 -22.83 9.30
C ILE A 656 -3.36 -22.59 9.68
N LYS A 657 -2.92 -23.12 10.81
CA LYS A 657 -1.50 -23.26 11.14
C LYS A 657 -1.06 -24.66 10.72
N ILE A 658 -0.03 -24.74 9.87
CA ILE A 658 0.53 -25.98 9.35
C ILE A 658 1.94 -26.11 9.90
N ILE A 659 2.10 -26.98 10.88
CA ILE A 659 3.34 -27.16 11.65
C ILE A 659 4.00 -28.44 11.19
N LYS A 660 5.24 -28.37 10.74
CA LYS A 660 6.00 -29.57 10.32
C LYS A 660 6.28 -30.45 11.53
N LYS A 661 5.97 -31.75 11.40
CA LYS A 661 6.26 -32.78 12.43
C LYS A 661 7.72 -33.19 12.44
#